data_dd29c68e7434075b56255022c943f8bb
#
_entry.id   dd29c68e7434075b56255022c943f8bb
#
_cell.length_a   1.000
_cell.length_b   1.000
_cell.length_c   1.000
_cell.angle_alpha   90.00
_cell.angle_beta   90.00
_cell.angle_gamma   90.00
#
_symmetry.space_group_name_H-M   'P 1'
#
loop_
_entity.id
_entity.type
_entity.pdbx_description
1 polymer ?
#
loop_
_entity_poly.entity_id
_entity_poly.type
_entity_poly.pdbx_seq_one_letter_code
_entity_poly.pdbx_strand_id
1 'polypeptide(L)'
;MRIPLSWLREFVPVAEDASAEDLMATLVKVGLEEEDVHRPTDEMSGPIVVGQVLSMEPETHSNGKTVNWCQVRVVPEGQEQTLTGKGIEPSGVQGIICGAHNFKPGDKVVVTLPGAVLPGGFAITARKTYGHKSAGMIASTRELGIGEDHGGILVLSTLGLDPEVGTDAMELLGLYDQAAEVNVTPDRGYAFSLRGIAREWCHATGSSFEDFVLAYGERAPEANDAGHPVVLRDDAPIHGNPGCVRFVMREVSGVKADAPVPTWMSSRLRLAGVRSLSLPVDISNYVMLETGQPLHFYDADKVQGEIVVRRAVAGEKLVTLDGVERTLHPEDIVIADDSGVIGLAGVMGGASTEVTDSTTRILIEAARFDEVSVARTARRHKLISEASKRFERGVDPQIQAAAAQRAVELLVELAGAQAEPGVTDVSLGYEPVVIELPAEYTAGRIGVDYSPEQIESSLREIGCSVERTESGYLVAVPSWRPDLRAKEDLTEEIARIDGYENIPSTLPVAPAGRGYTPEQAGKRRALNALAAAGLTEVFAYPFVSAEANNLWSAPWVSTPENPVTEVPSIRLENPISSAEGWMRRSLLPGLVEVLKRNLSRGFKNLAIFESGHVFIPGEKLGSDSIPPLGVRPSDEVLADLNAGIPKQPSFIAGLFAGTEHEVMPGAAPRAYDWRDALDAVRLIADAVSAPITVRNGVHTAFHPGRVAEVLDANGERIGFAGELHPKLLQELNLPERTCAFELDFSALFAHRVEVHQAVPVLTYPAATQDVALLVDRDLPASEVERVLREGAGELLEDIRVFDDYRGTGIDESKKSLAFALRFRAPDRTLTADEASAAREAAVAAAVEQLGAEARV
;
A
#
# COMPACT_ATOMS: atom_id res chain seq x y z
N MET A 1 -4.72 -6.45 15.34
CA MET A 1 -5.14 -6.47 16.78
C MET A 1 -4.01 -6.99 17.61
N ARG A 2 -3.59 -6.20 18.62
CA ARG A 2 -2.57 -6.66 19.58
C ARG A 2 -3.23 -7.33 20.78
N ILE A 3 -2.68 -8.46 21.18
CA ILE A 3 -3.27 -9.38 22.16
C ILE A 3 -2.25 -9.62 23.27
N PRO A 4 -2.31 -8.88 24.40
CA PRO A 4 -1.45 -9.18 25.55
C PRO A 4 -1.76 -10.57 26.12
N LEU A 5 -0.73 -11.42 26.27
CA LEU A 5 -0.92 -12.80 26.66
C LEU A 5 -1.47 -12.92 28.08
N SER A 6 -1.00 -12.07 29.01
CA SER A 6 -1.50 -12.07 30.39
C SER A 6 -2.99 -11.76 30.46
N TRP A 7 -3.49 -10.94 29.52
CA TRP A 7 -4.90 -10.57 29.50
C TRP A 7 -5.77 -11.68 28.90
N LEU A 8 -5.32 -12.31 27.79
CA LEU A 8 -6.05 -13.42 27.17
C LEU A 8 -6.16 -14.63 28.11
N ARG A 9 -5.13 -14.89 28.93
CA ARG A 9 -5.10 -15.97 29.94
C ARG A 9 -6.20 -15.87 31.00
N GLU A 10 -6.77 -14.70 31.24
CA GLU A 10 -7.89 -14.54 32.15
C GLU A 10 -9.18 -15.18 31.65
N PHE A 11 -9.30 -15.38 30.34
CA PHE A 11 -10.54 -15.81 29.69
C PHE A 11 -10.45 -17.21 29.08
N VAL A 12 -9.27 -17.66 28.70
CA VAL A 12 -9.07 -18.93 27.99
C VAL A 12 -7.76 -19.63 28.44
N PRO A 13 -7.70 -20.96 28.34
CA PRO A 13 -6.51 -21.71 28.76
C PRO A 13 -5.35 -21.55 27.78
N VAL A 14 -4.56 -20.51 27.95
CA VAL A 14 -3.25 -20.35 27.30
C VAL A 14 -2.17 -20.80 28.29
N ALA A 15 -1.27 -21.70 27.88
CA ALA A 15 -0.19 -22.21 28.72
C ALA A 15 0.67 -21.05 29.26
N GLU A 16 1.17 -21.21 30.52
CA GLU A 16 1.97 -20.16 31.17
C GLU A 16 3.27 -19.86 30.41
N ASP A 17 3.86 -20.86 29.78
CA ASP A 17 5.09 -20.81 29.01
C ASP A 17 4.88 -20.51 27.50
N ALA A 18 3.63 -20.36 27.06
CA ALA A 18 3.33 -20.03 25.68
C ALA A 18 3.88 -18.63 25.31
N SER A 19 4.51 -18.55 24.16
CA SER A 19 5.00 -17.30 23.56
C SER A 19 3.93 -16.61 22.71
N ALA A 20 4.17 -15.37 22.32
CA ALA A 20 3.31 -14.67 21.36
C ALA A 20 3.29 -15.35 19.99
N GLU A 21 4.42 -15.94 19.57
CA GLU A 21 4.52 -16.74 18.35
C GLU A 21 3.65 -18.01 18.41
N ASP A 22 3.60 -18.69 19.55
CA ASP A 22 2.74 -19.87 19.71
C ASP A 22 1.26 -19.50 19.62
N LEU A 23 0.91 -18.32 20.17
CA LEU A 23 -0.44 -17.77 20.03
C LEU A 23 -0.79 -17.49 18.58
N MET A 24 0.09 -16.79 17.83
CA MET A 24 -0.12 -16.49 16.42
C MET A 24 -0.23 -17.77 15.58
N ALA A 25 0.72 -18.71 15.74
CA ALA A 25 0.69 -19.98 15.01
C ALA A 25 -0.59 -20.79 15.27
N THR A 26 -1.21 -20.62 16.43
CA THR A 26 -2.50 -21.24 16.75
C THR A 26 -3.65 -20.51 16.05
N LEU A 27 -3.67 -19.18 16.09
CA LEU A 27 -4.74 -18.37 15.48
C LEU A 27 -4.74 -18.40 13.94
N VAL A 28 -3.57 -18.61 13.31
CA VAL A 28 -3.44 -18.83 11.86
C VAL A 28 -4.31 -20.01 11.39
N LYS A 29 -4.46 -21.06 12.19
CA LYS A 29 -5.29 -22.24 11.84
C LYS A 29 -6.77 -21.90 11.59
N VAL A 30 -7.24 -20.81 12.18
CA VAL A 30 -8.60 -20.30 12.02
C VAL A 30 -8.67 -19.01 11.17
N GLY A 31 -7.61 -18.73 10.41
CA GLY A 31 -7.57 -17.68 9.39
C GLY A 31 -7.26 -16.27 9.92
N LEU A 32 -6.66 -16.13 11.11
CA LEU A 32 -6.11 -14.87 11.58
C LEU A 32 -4.60 -14.82 11.25
N GLU A 33 -4.22 -13.94 10.34
CA GLU A 33 -2.83 -13.81 9.87
C GLU A 33 -1.94 -13.17 10.94
N GLU A 34 -0.72 -13.69 11.06
CA GLU A 34 0.31 -13.10 11.91
C GLU A 34 0.85 -11.79 11.34
N GLU A 35 1.08 -10.80 12.20
CA GLU A 35 1.71 -9.53 11.80
C GLU A 35 3.02 -9.26 12.54
N ASP A 36 2.99 -9.17 13.88
CA ASP A 36 4.17 -8.80 14.66
C ASP A 36 4.09 -9.31 16.10
N VAL A 37 5.21 -9.23 16.81
CA VAL A 37 5.33 -9.55 18.25
C VAL A 37 5.87 -8.35 18.99
N HIS A 38 5.22 -8.01 20.10
CA HIS A 38 5.61 -6.89 20.94
C HIS A 38 6.09 -7.37 22.29
N ARG A 39 7.40 -7.18 22.58
CA ARG A 39 8.06 -7.54 23.83
C ARG A 39 8.92 -6.39 24.33
N PRO A 40 8.59 -5.78 25.47
CA PRO A 40 9.48 -4.80 26.09
C PRO A 40 10.89 -5.35 26.37
N THR A 41 11.00 -6.65 26.65
CA THR A 41 12.28 -7.32 26.93
C THR A 41 13.23 -7.43 25.74
N ASP A 42 12.75 -7.21 24.52
CA ASP A 42 13.62 -7.17 23.33
C ASP A 42 14.48 -5.90 23.30
N GLU A 43 13.98 -4.83 23.92
CA GLU A 43 14.69 -3.56 24.00
C GLU A 43 15.26 -3.26 25.38
N MET A 44 14.85 -3.99 26.41
CA MET A 44 15.31 -3.80 27.79
C MET A 44 15.81 -5.09 28.44
N SER A 45 16.88 -4.97 29.18
CA SER A 45 17.42 -6.11 29.90
C SER A 45 18.33 -5.69 31.06
N GLY A 46 18.68 -6.64 31.89
CA GLY A 46 19.59 -6.45 33.02
C GLY A 46 18.92 -5.92 34.29
N PRO A 47 19.68 -5.46 35.29
CA PRO A 47 19.16 -5.14 36.60
C PRO A 47 18.45 -3.79 36.66
N ILE A 48 17.10 -3.83 36.65
CA ILE A 48 16.22 -2.67 36.78
C ILE A 48 15.36 -2.91 38.03
N VAL A 49 15.61 -2.16 39.10
CA VAL A 49 15.07 -2.44 40.42
C VAL A 49 14.41 -1.22 41.09
N VAL A 50 13.57 -1.49 42.05
CA VAL A 50 13.03 -0.45 42.94
C VAL A 50 14.14 0.04 43.87
N GLY A 51 14.38 1.37 43.87
CA GLY A 51 15.28 2.02 44.81
C GLY A 51 14.56 3.02 45.68
N GLN A 52 15.13 3.31 46.87
CA GLN A 52 14.68 4.38 47.74
C GLN A 52 15.75 5.46 47.84
N VAL A 53 15.34 6.70 47.62
CA VAL A 53 16.20 7.89 47.71
C VAL A 53 16.48 8.16 49.22
N LEU A 54 17.71 7.99 49.64
CA LEU A 54 18.12 8.23 51.04
C LEU A 54 18.49 9.70 51.24
N SER A 55 19.25 10.28 50.32
CA SER A 55 19.62 11.71 50.31
C SER A 55 19.68 12.26 48.90
N MET A 56 19.52 13.57 48.79
CA MET A 56 19.58 14.33 47.54
C MET A 56 20.24 15.65 47.82
N GLU A 57 21.42 15.88 47.26
CA GLU A 57 22.18 17.15 47.39
C GLU A 57 22.23 17.87 46.05
N PRO A 58 21.59 19.07 45.92
CA PRO A 58 21.63 19.80 44.68
C PRO A 58 22.99 20.49 44.52
N GLU A 59 23.61 20.34 43.35
CA GLU A 59 24.89 20.92 42.98
C GLU A 59 24.76 21.77 41.72
N THR A 60 25.15 23.06 41.79
CA THR A 60 25.20 23.93 40.62
C THR A 60 26.59 23.92 40.02
N HIS A 61 26.72 23.59 38.77
CA HIS A 61 28.00 23.49 38.06
C HIS A 61 28.32 24.75 37.21
N SER A 62 29.56 24.87 36.78
CA SER A 62 30.08 26.00 36.01
C SER A 62 29.36 26.25 34.68
N ASN A 63 28.67 25.26 34.17
CA ASN A 63 27.84 25.36 32.96
C ASN A 63 26.40 25.85 33.21
N GLY A 64 26.11 26.25 34.45
CA GLY A 64 24.80 26.76 34.87
C GLY A 64 23.71 25.70 35.12
N LYS A 65 24.04 24.42 34.96
CA LYS A 65 23.10 23.32 35.26
C LYS A 65 23.17 22.95 36.74
N THR A 66 22.00 22.77 37.34
CA THR A 66 21.85 22.16 38.66
C THR A 66 21.49 20.69 38.51
N VAL A 67 22.23 19.82 39.15
CA VAL A 67 21.98 18.37 39.20
C VAL A 67 21.96 17.92 40.65
N ASN A 68 21.34 16.80 40.93
CA ASN A 68 21.23 16.24 42.27
C ASN A 68 22.22 15.08 42.40
N TRP A 69 23.08 15.11 43.41
CA TRP A 69 23.84 13.98 43.86
C TRP A 69 22.99 13.17 44.83
N CYS A 70 22.59 11.97 44.42
CA CYS A 70 21.65 11.12 45.15
C CYS A 70 22.34 9.89 45.70
N GLN A 71 22.01 9.50 46.95
CA GLN A 71 22.28 8.21 47.51
C GLN A 71 20.99 7.40 47.45
N VAL A 72 20.99 6.28 46.74
CA VAL A 72 19.78 5.51 46.49
C VAL A 72 20.04 4.05 46.97
N ARG A 73 19.23 3.59 47.89
CA ARG A 73 19.24 2.21 48.37
C ARG A 73 18.50 1.34 47.37
N VAL A 74 19.12 0.23 46.95
CA VAL A 74 18.59 -0.70 45.93
C VAL A 74 18.47 -2.15 46.43
N VAL A 75 18.62 -2.34 47.71
CA VAL A 75 18.33 -3.61 48.44
C VAL A 75 17.59 -3.30 49.72
N PRO A 76 16.84 -4.23 50.33
CA PRO A 76 16.19 -4.01 51.62
C PRO A 76 17.19 -3.58 52.70
N GLU A 77 16.71 -2.85 53.70
CA GLU A 77 17.55 -2.39 54.80
C GLU A 77 18.15 -3.57 55.58
N GLY A 78 19.48 -3.51 55.79
CA GLY A 78 20.21 -4.56 56.51
C GLY A 78 20.60 -5.74 55.62
N GLN A 79 20.28 -5.76 54.35
CA GLN A 79 20.71 -6.78 53.40
C GLN A 79 21.89 -6.28 52.57
N GLU A 80 22.76 -7.23 52.17
CA GLU A 80 23.86 -6.98 51.24
C GLU A 80 23.40 -7.15 49.79
N GLN A 81 24.06 -6.42 48.90
CA GLN A 81 23.82 -6.53 47.47
C GLN A 81 24.28 -7.89 46.93
N THR A 82 23.36 -8.64 46.34
CA THR A 82 23.66 -9.93 45.70
C THR A 82 24.07 -9.83 44.23
N LEU A 83 23.67 -8.76 43.56
CA LEU A 83 24.07 -8.49 42.18
C LEU A 83 25.55 -8.10 42.16
N THR A 84 26.28 -8.64 41.21
CA THR A 84 27.71 -8.37 41.02
C THR A 84 27.94 -7.73 39.64
N GLY A 85 28.80 -6.72 39.61
CA GLY A 85 29.16 -6.04 38.36
C GLY A 85 30.00 -4.79 38.57
N LYS A 86 30.65 -4.33 37.52
CA LYS A 86 31.47 -3.12 37.59
C LYS A 86 30.62 -1.90 37.87
N GLY A 87 30.69 -1.35 39.06
CA GLY A 87 29.93 -0.15 39.46
C GLY A 87 28.71 -0.45 40.30
N ILE A 88 28.40 -1.70 40.57
CA ILE A 88 27.43 -2.09 41.61
C ILE A 88 28.11 -2.04 42.97
N GLU A 89 27.59 -1.24 43.89
CA GLU A 89 28.16 -1.08 45.22
C GLU A 89 27.69 -2.19 46.19
N PRO A 90 28.60 -2.93 46.84
CA PRO A 90 28.24 -4.02 47.71
C PRO A 90 27.36 -3.63 48.93
N SER A 91 27.42 -2.37 49.34
CA SER A 91 26.58 -1.82 50.42
C SER A 91 25.10 -1.75 50.09
N GLY A 92 24.75 -1.96 48.81
CA GLY A 92 23.38 -1.78 48.34
C GLY A 92 22.92 -0.34 48.26
N VAL A 93 23.84 0.63 48.42
CA VAL A 93 23.57 2.06 48.24
C VAL A 93 24.36 2.59 47.04
N GLN A 94 23.65 3.04 46.03
CA GLN A 94 24.25 3.55 44.79
C GLN A 94 24.30 5.09 44.79
N GLY A 95 25.46 5.64 44.44
CA GLY A 95 25.60 7.06 44.16
C GLY A 95 25.17 7.34 42.71
N ILE A 96 24.20 8.22 42.50
CA ILE A 96 23.61 8.53 41.18
C ILE A 96 23.46 10.02 41.02
N ILE A 97 23.93 10.57 39.88
CA ILE A 97 23.63 11.90 39.44
C ILE A 97 22.29 11.91 38.69
N CYS A 98 21.36 12.76 39.16
CA CYS A 98 20.06 12.94 38.53
C CYS A 98 19.76 14.41 38.22
N GLY A 99 19.30 14.68 36.99
CA GLY A 99 18.91 16.04 36.57
C GLY A 99 17.47 16.41 36.89
N ALA A 100 16.66 15.46 37.36
CA ALA A 100 15.25 15.74 37.69
C ALA A 100 15.11 16.35 39.08
N HIS A 101 13.98 17.05 39.32
CA HIS A 101 13.68 17.75 40.56
C HIS A 101 12.31 17.41 41.17
N ASN A 102 11.61 16.42 40.58
CA ASN A 102 10.25 16.02 40.95
C ASN A 102 10.20 14.92 42.05
N PHE A 103 11.29 14.72 42.75
CA PHE A 103 11.40 13.70 43.81
C PHE A 103 12.14 14.23 45.03
N LYS A 104 12.05 13.52 46.15
CA LYS A 104 12.64 13.89 47.45
C LYS A 104 13.15 12.66 48.19
N PRO A 105 14.00 12.84 49.23
CA PRO A 105 14.39 11.73 50.14
C PRO A 105 13.16 11.03 50.73
N GLY A 106 13.21 9.70 50.72
CA GLY A 106 12.12 8.81 51.11
C GLY A 106 11.34 8.23 49.94
N ASP A 107 11.32 8.89 48.79
CA ASP A 107 10.59 8.44 47.59
C ASP A 107 11.20 7.14 47.06
N LYS A 108 10.31 6.22 46.62
CA LYS A 108 10.67 5.00 45.90
C LYS A 108 10.61 5.29 44.38
N VAL A 109 11.66 4.88 43.69
CA VAL A 109 11.90 5.21 42.26
C VAL A 109 12.41 3.96 41.52
N VAL A 110 12.37 3.98 40.19
CA VAL A 110 12.99 2.92 39.39
C VAL A 110 14.46 3.25 39.14
N VAL A 111 15.33 2.32 39.49
CA VAL A 111 16.78 2.45 39.33
C VAL A 111 17.30 1.43 38.32
N THR A 112 17.93 1.90 37.28
CA THR A 112 18.65 1.07 36.32
C THR A 112 20.11 0.99 36.76
N LEU A 113 20.56 -0.20 37.16
CA LEU A 113 21.90 -0.43 37.61
C LEU A 113 22.90 -0.64 36.45
N PRO A 114 24.22 -0.50 36.69
CA PRO A 114 25.22 -0.83 35.69
C PRO A 114 25.05 -2.27 35.15
N GLY A 115 25.02 -2.42 33.84
CA GLY A 115 24.69 -3.67 33.14
C GLY A 115 23.27 -3.74 32.61
N ALA A 116 22.38 -2.81 33.00
CA ALA A 116 21.07 -2.70 32.36
C ALA A 116 21.18 -2.05 30.95
N VAL A 117 20.29 -2.45 30.07
CA VAL A 117 20.11 -1.87 28.73
C VAL A 117 18.66 -1.36 28.66
N LEU A 118 18.50 -0.16 28.14
CA LEU A 118 17.21 0.53 27.97
C LEU A 118 16.87 0.66 26.48
N PRO A 119 15.62 1.02 26.12
CA PRO A 119 15.19 1.21 24.75
C PRO A 119 16.15 2.06 23.91
N GLY A 120 16.33 1.66 22.63
CA GLY A 120 17.33 2.25 21.76
C GLY A 120 18.77 1.79 22.02
N GLY A 121 18.96 0.71 22.78
CA GLY A 121 20.27 0.11 23.07
C GLY A 121 21.12 0.91 24.07
N PHE A 122 20.50 1.75 24.88
CA PHE A 122 21.20 2.60 25.84
C PHE A 122 21.70 1.79 27.05
N ALA A 123 23.01 1.44 27.00
CA ALA A 123 23.65 0.66 28.07
C ALA A 123 24.02 1.51 29.29
N ILE A 124 23.60 1.08 30.47
CA ILE A 124 23.91 1.74 31.73
C ILE A 124 25.28 1.29 32.21
N THR A 125 26.15 2.26 32.47
CA THR A 125 27.51 2.01 33.00
C THR A 125 27.86 3.01 34.08
N ALA A 126 28.73 2.56 35.04
CA ALA A 126 29.28 3.48 36.01
C ALA A 126 30.26 4.45 35.32
N ARG A 127 30.01 5.75 35.44
CA ARG A 127 30.84 6.82 34.83
C ARG A 127 31.10 7.98 35.79
N LYS A 128 32.19 8.67 35.60
CA LYS A 128 32.48 9.89 36.34
C LYS A 128 31.75 11.08 35.65
N THR A 129 30.85 11.70 36.38
CA THR A 129 30.03 12.82 35.90
C THR A 129 29.92 13.86 37.01
N TYR A 130 30.12 15.14 36.72
CA TYR A 130 30.05 16.25 37.67
C TYR A 130 30.89 16.05 38.95
N GLY A 131 32.04 15.37 38.84
CA GLY A 131 32.94 15.15 39.99
C GLY A 131 32.68 13.85 40.77
N HIS A 132 31.51 13.25 40.60
CA HIS A 132 31.07 12.03 41.28
C HIS A 132 31.15 10.80 40.38
N LYS A 133 31.24 9.62 40.96
CA LYS A 133 31.07 8.33 40.26
C LYS A 133 29.58 8.01 40.28
N SER A 134 28.88 8.33 39.21
CA SER A 134 27.46 7.94 39.00
C SER A 134 27.41 6.48 38.56
N ALA A 135 26.80 5.64 39.38
CA ALA A 135 26.75 4.21 39.20
C ALA A 135 25.31 3.71 39.05
N GLY A 136 24.69 4.04 37.95
CA GLY A 136 23.28 3.78 37.62
C GLY A 136 22.54 5.06 37.17
N MET A 137 21.26 4.91 36.94
CA MET A 137 20.36 6.01 36.56
C MET A 137 19.00 5.80 37.23
N ILE A 138 18.38 6.87 37.70
CA ILE A 138 16.98 6.88 38.11
C ILE A 138 16.18 7.19 36.85
N ALA A 139 15.29 6.27 36.45
CA ALA A 139 14.64 6.31 35.16
C ALA A 139 13.33 7.12 35.15
N SER A 140 13.07 7.79 34.06
CA SER A 140 11.78 8.38 33.70
C SER A 140 10.89 7.34 32.99
N THR A 141 9.60 7.66 32.81
CA THR A 141 8.66 6.81 32.05
C THR A 141 9.11 6.64 30.60
N ARG A 142 9.68 7.69 29.99
CA ARG A 142 10.20 7.65 28.62
C ARG A 142 11.42 6.75 28.49
N GLU A 143 12.34 6.80 29.43
CA GLU A 143 13.54 5.95 29.42
C GLU A 143 13.20 4.46 29.60
N LEU A 144 12.09 4.17 30.29
CA LEU A 144 11.55 2.82 30.43
C LEU A 144 10.62 2.41 29.27
N GLY A 145 10.40 3.26 28.27
CA GLY A 145 9.48 2.95 27.17
C GLY A 145 8.01 2.77 27.58
N ILE A 146 7.61 3.30 28.76
CA ILE A 146 6.24 3.17 29.28
C ILE A 146 5.41 4.46 29.20
N GLY A 147 5.97 5.53 28.65
CA GLY A 147 5.29 6.81 28.44
C GLY A 147 6.20 7.82 27.74
N GLU A 148 5.65 8.98 27.42
CA GLU A 148 6.38 10.05 26.70
C GLU A 148 6.98 11.10 27.64
N ASP A 149 6.60 11.11 28.93
CA ASP A 149 7.08 12.10 29.88
C ASP A 149 8.56 11.90 30.21
N HIS A 150 9.32 12.96 30.01
CA HIS A 150 10.75 13.06 30.34
C HIS A 150 11.05 14.33 31.19
N GLY A 151 10.04 15.03 31.65
CA GLY A 151 10.18 16.21 32.50
C GLY A 151 10.67 15.89 33.91
N GLY A 152 10.61 14.61 34.30
CA GLY A 152 11.03 14.12 35.61
C GLY A 152 11.34 12.62 35.58
N ILE A 153 11.66 12.08 36.75
CA ILE A 153 11.82 10.63 36.95
C ILE A 153 10.49 10.01 37.37
N LEU A 154 10.36 8.67 37.22
CA LEU A 154 9.21 7.94 37.70
C LEU A 154 9.29 7.75 39.22
N VAL A 155 8.38 8.37 39.96
CA VAL A 155 8.19 8.21 41.40
C VAL A 155 7.05 7.22 41.60
N LEU A 156 7.29 6.08 42.21
CA LEU A 156 6.32 4.97 42.25
C LEU A 156 5.03 5.29 43.01
N SER A 157 5.09 6.20 43.99
CA SER A 157 3.90 6.68 44.69
C SER A 157 2.90 7.42 43.80
N THR A 158 3.33 7.98 42.66
CA THR A 158 2.42 8.58 41.66
C THR A 158 1.58 7.54 40.94
N LEU A 159 2.03 6.28 40.93
CA LEU A 159 1.27 5.13 40.43
C LEU A 159 0.49 4.42 41.57
N GLY A 160 0.44 5.00 42.76
CA GLY A 160 -0.18 4.36 43.95
C GLY A 160 0.61 3.18 44.48
N LEU A 161 1.89 3.03 44.13
CA LEU A 161 2.72 1.87 44.51
C LEU A 161 3.68 2.19 45.64
N ASP A 162 3.80 1.23 46.58
CA ASP A 162 4.78 1.26 47.68
C ASP A 162 5.50 -0.10 47.82
N PRO A 163 6.21 -0.57 46.77
CA PRO A 163 6.86 -1.88 46.76
C PRO A 163 8.06 -1.94 47.73
N GLU A 164 8.54 -3.15 48.07
CA GLU A 164 9.77 -3.33 48.80
C GLU A 164 11.00 -2.88 47.95
N VAL A 165 11.98 -2.28 48.60
CA VAL A 165 13.23 -1.88 47.92
C VAL A 165 13.98 -3.10 47.42
N GLY A 166 14.49 -3.04 46.21
CA GLY A 166 15.14 -4.18 45.55
C GLY A 166 14.21 -5.06 44.74
N THR A 167 12.89 -4.82 44.79
CA THR A 167 11.94 -5.53 43.92
C THR A 167 12.31 -5.33 42.46
N ASP A 168 12.13 -6.35 41.62
CA ASP A 168 12.28 -6.26 40.17
C ASP A 168 11.23 -5.27 39.61
N ALA A 169 11.72 -4.15 39.03
CA ALA A 169 10.85 -3.12 38.54
C ALA A 169 10.22 -3.50 37.18
N MET A 170 10.82 -4.42 36.44
CA MET A 170 10.23 -4.92 35.19
C MET A 170 8.99 -5.76 35.47
N GLU A 171 9.06 -6.64 36.47
CA GLU A 171 7.91 -7.43 36.91
C GLU A 171 6.80 -6.51 37.49
N LEU A 172 7.17 -5.57 38.35
CA LEU A 172 6.25 -4.61 38.99
C LEU A 172 5.47 -3.78 37.95
N LEU A 173 6.11 -3.41 36.86
CA LEU A 173 5.54 -2.58 35.79
C LEU A 173 4.95 -3.41 34.63
N GLY A 174 4.90 -4.73 34.73
CA GLY A 174 4.37 -5.63 33.71
C GLY A 174 5.16 -5.60 32.39
N LEU A 175 6.50 -5.48 32.49
CA LEU A 175 7.38 -5.37 31.31
C LEU A 175 7.88 -6.73 30.80
N TYR A 176 7.58 -7.83 31.50
CA TYR A 176 7.83 -9.19 31.02
C TYR A 176 6.70 -9.76 30.18
N ASP A 177 5.53 -9.12 30.17
CA ASP A 177 4.42 -9.55 29.32
C ASP A 177 4.70 -9.26 27.84
N GLN A 178 4.05 -9.97 26.97
CA GLN A 178 4.19 -9.88 25.53
C GLN A 178 2.84 -9.86 24.84
N ALA A 179 2.78 -9.29 23.64
CA ALA A 179 1.58 -9.30 22.84
C ALA A 179 1.85 -9.85 21.44
N ALA A 180 0.96 -10.71 20.97
CA ALA A 180 0.86 -11.10 19.58
C ALA A 180 0.05 -10.05 18.80
N GLU A 181 0.48 -9.69 17.61
CA GLU A 181 -0.32 -8.86 16.70
C GLU A 181 -0.79 -9.70 15.54
N VAL A 182 -2.13 -9.69 15.32
CA VAL A 182 -2.77 -10.38 14.20
C VAL A 182 -3.52 -9.39 13.33
N ASN A 183 -3.52 -9.66 12.02
CA ASN A 183 -4.33 -8.93 11.06
C ASN A 183 -5.79 -9.38 11.18
N VAL A 184 -6.67 -8.42 11.34
CA VAL A 184 -8.13 -8.65 11.38
C VAL A 184 -8.73 -8.13 10.10
N THR A 185 -9.19 -9.03 9.25
CA THR A 185 -9.85 -8.69 7.98
C THR A 185 -11.18 -7.94 8.21
N PRO A 186 -11.67 -7.15 7.24
CA PRO A 186 -12.89 -6.35 7.41
C PRO A 186 -14.14 -7.14 7.78
N ASP A 187 -14.23 -8.38 7.37
CA ASP A 187 -15.33 -9.31 7.67
C ASP A 187 -15.30 -9.86 9.10
N ARG A 188 -14.17 -9.75 9.83
CA ARG A 188 -14.01 -10.30 11.18
C ARG A 188 -13.95 -9.21 12.25
N GLY A 189 -14.81 -8.21 12.15
CA GLY A 189 -14.83 -7.06 13.08
C GLY A 189 -14.95 -7.44 14.56
N TYR A 190 -15.62 -8.54 14.90
CA TYR A 190 -15.72 -9.05 16.27
C TYR A 190 -14.34 -9.42 16.87
N ALA A 191 -13.36 -9.78 16.07
CA ALA A 191 -11.99 -10.10 16.50
C ALA A 191 -11.16 -8.87 16.89
N PHE A 192 -11.69 -7.64 16.77
CA PHE A 192 -11.10 -6.45 17.38
C PHE A 192 -11.37 -6.34 18.89
N SER A 193 -11.53 -7.49 19.57
CA SER A 193 -11.68 -7.57 21.02
C SER A 193 -11.06 -8.85 21.56
N LEU A 194 -10.72 -8.85 22.85
CA LEU A 194 -10.30 -10.07 23.53
C LEU A 194 -11.41 -11.11 23.56
N ARG A 195 -12.68 -10.67 23.66
CA ARG A 195 -13.85 -11.56 23.57
C ARG A 195 -13.85 -12.35 22.25
N GLY A 196 -13.59 -11.67 21.13
CA GLY A 196 -13.53 -12.30 19.80
C GLY A 196 -12.31 -13.20 19.64
N ILE A 197 -11.13 -12.73 20.05
CA ILE A 197 -9.91 -13.54 20.02
C ILE A 197 -10.00 -14.78 20.92
N ALA A 198 -10.60 -14.66 22.09
CA ALA A 198 -10.82 -15.80 22.99
C ALA A 198 -11.71 -16.88 22.34
N ARG A 199 -12.73 -16.48 21.57
CA ARG A 199 -13.55 -17.42 20.76
C ARG A 199 -12.67 -18.12 19.73
N GLU A 200 -11.92 -17.35 18.93
CA GLU A 200 -11.06 -17.91 17.88
C GLU A 200 -9.95 -18.81 18.44
N TRP A 201 -9.40 -18.48 19.61
CA TRP A 201 -8.49 -19.36 20.33
C TRP A 201 -9.14 -20.70 20.68
N CYS A 202 -10.37 -20.67 21.17
CA CYS A 202 -11.09 -21.90 21.51
C CYS A 202 -11.43 -22.72 20.25
N HIS A 203 -11.82 -22.08 19.14
CA HIS A 203 -12.00 -22.77 17.86
C HIS A 203 -10.70 -23.44 17.39
N ALA A 204 -9.56 -22.74 17.48
CA ALA A 204 -8.27 -23.25 17.04
C ALA A 204 -7.72 -24.40 17.91
N THR A 205 -8.07 -24.43 19.20
CA THR A 205 -7.58 -25.40 20.20
C THR A 205 -8.58 -26.50 20.54
N GLY A 206 -9.83 -26.38 20.10
CA GLY A 206 -10.92 -27.27 20.50
C GLY A 206 -11.33 -27.10 21.97
N SER A 207 -10.96 -26.00 22.63
CA SER A 207 -11.35 -25.67 23.99
C SER A 207 -12.76 -25.08 24.02
N SER A 208 -13.47 -25.21 25.14
CA SER A 208 -14.78 -24.55 25.31
C SER A 208 -14.60 -23.07 25.63
N PHE A 209 -15.40 -22.21 24.98
CA PHE A 209 -15.48 -20.78 25.30
C PHE A 209 -16.67 -20.49 26.20
N GLU A 210 -16.41 -19.88 27.35
CA GLU A 210 -17.44 -19.29 28.21
C GLU A 210 -17.44 -17.77 28.02
N ASP A 211 -18.55 -17.23 27.50
CA ASP A 211 -18.64 -15.80 27.14
C ASP A 211 -18.77 -14.93 28.41
N PHE A 212 -17.64 -14.45 28.89
CA PHE A 212 -17.54 -13.66 30.10
C PHE A 212 -18.31 -12.33 30.03
N VAL A 213 -18.62 -11.81 28.85
CA VAL A 213 -19.39 -10.57 28.67
C VAL A 213 -20.86 -10.79 29.05
N LEU A 214 -21.38 -11.99 28.86
CA LEU A 214 -22.76 -12.30 29.29
C LEU A 214 -22.91 -12.17 30.81
N ALA A 215 -21.91 -12.58 31.59
CA ALA A 215 -21.89 -12.41 33.03
C ALA A 215 -21.92 -10.93 33.47
N TYR A 216 -21.39 -10.02 32.70
CA TYR A 216 -21.53 -8.58 32.93
C TYR A 216 -22.97 -8.13 32.66
N GLY A 217 -23.60 -8.65 31.61
CA GLY A 217 -24.99 -8.38 31.28
C GLY A 217 -25.99 -8.85 32.35
N GLU A 218 -25.74 -10.05 32.94
CA GLU A 218 -26.54 -10.59 34.05
C GLU A 218 -26.54 -9.70 35.30
N ARG A 219 -25.47 -8.93 35.51
CA ARG A 219 -25.34 -8.00 36.64
C ARG A 219 -25.83 -6.58 36.30
N ALA A 220 -26.09 -6.29 35.02
CA ALA A 220 -26.58 -4.98 34.60
C ALA A 220 -28.01 -4.76 35.09
N PRO A 221 -28.35 -3.65 35.75
CA PRO A 221 -29.69 -3.35 36.14
C PRO A 221 -30.55 -3.01 34.90
N GLU A 222 -31.85 -3.33 35.04
CA GLU A 222 -32.84 -2.98 33.99
C GLU A 222 -33.04 -1.46 33.87
N ALA A 223 -33.43 -1.03 32.65
CA ALA A 223 -33.78 0.37 32.37
C ALA A 223 -34.93 0.85 33.24
N ASN A 224 -34.90 2.11 33.66
CA ASN A 224 -35.89 2.69 34.53
C ASN A 224 -36.08 4.22 34.28
N ASP A 225 -37.11 4.80 34.88
CA ASP A 225 -37.48 6.22 34.70
C ASP A 225 -36.49 7.22 35.31
N ALA A 226 -35.54 6.76 36.13
CA ALA A 226 -34.51 7.61 36.71
C ALA A 226 -33.28 7.77 35.79
N GLY A 227 -33.22 7.05 34.66
CA GLY A 227 -32.16 7.17 33.66
C GLY A 227 -32.11 8.53 32.99
N HIS A 228 -30.92 8.95 32.56
CA HIS A 228 -30.76 10.19 31.80
C HIS A 228 -31.59 10.11 30.49
N PRO A 229 -32.39 11.15 30.14
CA PRO A 229 -33.28 11.07 28.96
C PRO A 229 -32.44 11.04 27.66
N VAL A 230 -32.77 10.08 26.78
CA VAL A 230 -32.15 9.89 25.47
C VAL A 230 -33.19 9.66 24.41
N VAL A 231 -33.08 10.33 23.27
CA VAL A 231 -33.94 10.16 22.10
C VAL A 231 -33.14 9.81 20.87
N LEU A 232 -33.53 8.76 20.15
CA LEU A 232 -33.01 8.40 18.85
C LEU A 232 -33.89 8.99 17.74
N ARG A 233 -33.31 9.87 16.90
CA ARG A 233 -34.02 10.52 15.80
C ARG A 233 -33.17 10.48 14.53
N ASP A 234 -33.60 9.72 13.53
CA ASP A 234 -32.95 9.71 12.21
C ASP A 234 -34.01 9.95 11.12
N ASP A 235 -34.03 11.17 10.61
CA ASP A 235 -34.96 11.61 9.56
C ASP A 235 -34.45 11.31 8.15
N ALA A 236 -33.20 10.83 8.02
CA ALA A 236 -32.53 10.54 6.75
C ALA A 236 -31.62 9.31 6.82
N PRO A 237 -32.16 8.11 7.09
CA PRO A 237 -31.40 6.89 7.24
C PRO A 237 -30.68 6.53 5.93
N ILE A 238 -29.39 6.19 5.99
CA ILE A 238 -28.60 5.78 4.83
C ILE A 238 -28.96 4.33 4.47
N HIS A 239 -29.31 4.08 3.23
CA HIS A 239 -29.80 2.78 2.75
C HIS A 239 -30.97 2.20 3.56
N GLY A 240 -31.75 3.06 4.23
CA GLY A 240 -32.85 2.65 5.09
C GLY A 240 -32.45 2.22 6.50
N ASN A 241 -31.15 2.25 6.84
CA ASN A 241 -30.63 1.88 8.15
C ASN A 241 -30.60 3.11 9.08
N PRO A 242 -31.23 3.08 10.26
CA PRO A 242 -31.12 4.13 11.25
C PRO A 242 -29.68 4.28 11.73
N GLY A 243 -29.23 5.53 11.90
CA GLY A 243 -27.87 5.84 12.31
C GLY A 243 -27.48 5.32 13.69
N CYS A 244 -28.46 5.13 14.60
CA CYS A 244 -28.28 4.50 15.89
C CYS A 244 -29.46 3.59 16.16
N VAL A 245 -29.23 2.35 16.57
CA VAL A 245 -30.27 1.34 16.84
C VAL A 245 -30.38 0.99 18.33
N ARG A 246 -29.35 1.26 19.13
CA ARG A 246 -29.38 1.09 20.56
C ARG A 246 -28.46 2.08 21.25
N PHE A 247 -28.89 2.63 22.38
CA PHE A 247 -28.16 3.58 23.18
C PHE A 247 -28.41 3.31 24.66
N VAL A 248 -27.37 2.89 25.37
CA VAL A 248 -27.39 2.65 26.82
C VAL A 248 -26.62 3.76 27.50
N MET A 249 -27.20 4.28 28.59
CA MET A 249 -26.54 5.29 29.40
C MET A 249 -26.60 4.93 30.88
N ARG A 250 -25.48 5.06 31.56
CA ARG A 250 -25.31 4.86 33.00
C ARG A 250 -24.64 6.08 33.59
N GLU A 251 -24.94 6.37 34.85
CA GLU A 251 -24.29 7.44 35.58
C GLU A 251 -23.54 6.90 36.80
N VAL A 252 -22.38 7.48 37.09
CA VAL A 252 -21.63 7.28 38.34
C VAL A 252 -21.28 8.61 38.93
N SER A 253 -21.25 8.70 40.27
CA SER A 253 -20.90 9.90 41.04
C SER A 253 -19.75 9.65 42.00
N GLY A 254 -19.15 10.72 42.53
CA GLY A 254 -18.06 10.62 43.49
C GLY A 254 -16.76 10.08 42.85
N VAL A 255 -16.63 10.17 41.57
CA VAL A 255 -15.45 9.71 40.82
C VAL A 255 -14.20 10.51 41.22
N LYS A 256 -13.11 9.83 41.50
CA LYS A 256 -11.77 10.38 41.61
C LYS A 256 -11.08 10.22 40.23
N ALA A 257 -11.31 11.17 39.33
CA ALA A 257 -10.80 11.08 37.95
C ALA A 257 -9.26 11.14 37.87
N ASP A 258 -8.63 11.70 38.89
CA ASP A 258 -7.17 11.79 39.06
C ASP A 258 -6.55 10.58 39.81
N ALA A 259 -7.35 9.57 40.12
CA ALA A 259 -6.82 8.33 40.73
C ALA A 259 -5.80 7.65 39.79
N PRO A 260 -4.72 7.06 40.35
CA PRO A 260 -3.69 6.41 39.55
C PRO A 260 -4.24 5.20 38.80
N VAL A 261 -3.82 5.08 37.55
CA VAL A 261 -4.14 3.89 36.73
C VAL A 261 -3.34 2.71 37.23
N PRO A 262 -3.98 1.55 37.56
CA PRO A 262 -3.27 0.36 37.99
C PRO A 262 -2.24 -0.10 36.94
N THR A 263 -1.09 -0.56 37.39
CA THR A 263 0.01 -0.98 36.49
C THR A 263 -0.38 -2.12 35.55
N TRP A 264 -1.21 -3.06 36.00
CA TRP A 264 -1.73 -4.12 35.17
C TRP A 264 -2.59 -3.58 33.99
N MET A 265 -3.42 -2.55 34.23
CA MET A 265 -4.25 -1.93 33.20
C MET A 265 -3.40 -1.12 32.21
N SER A 266 -2.51 -0.26 32.71
CA SER A 266 -1.65 0.56 31.85
C SER A 266 -0.67 -0.29 31.04
N SER A 267 -0.17 -1.40 31.56
CA SER A 267 0.69 -2.35 30.84
C SER A 267 -0.08 -3.04 29.69
N ARG A 268 -1.27 -3.56 29.98
CA ARG A 268 -2.12 -4.20 28.97
C ARG A 268 -2.53 -3.25 27.85
N LEU A 269 -2.96 -2.04 28.20
CA LEU A 269 -3.31 -1.01 27.20
C LEU A 269 -2.11 -0.67 26.31
N ARG A 270 -0.93 -0.47 26.90
CA ARG A 270 0.30 -0.20 26.16
C ARG A 270 0.65 -1.32 25.19
N LEU A 271 0.64 -2.57 25.67
CA LEU A 271 0.89 -3.75 24.82
C LEU A 271 -0.16 -3.89 23.72
N ALA A 272 -1.42 -3.53 24.00
CA ALA A 272 -2.49 -3.47 23.01
C ALA A 272 -2.38 -2.26 22.06
N GLY A 273 -1.32 -1.41 22.19
CA GLY A 273 -1.09 -0.27 21.31
C GLY A 273 -1.87 1.00 21.68
N VAL A 274 -2.47 1.05 22.87
CA VAL A 274 -3.23 2.19 23.37
C VAL A 274 -2.44 2.92 24.45
N ARG A 275 -2.32 4.24 24.30
CA ARG A 275 -1.63 5.08 25.29
C ARG A 275 -2.53 5.32 26.49
N SER A 276 -2.03 5.06 27.69
CA SER A 276 -2.66 5.40 28.95
C SER A 276 -2.66 6.94 29.14
N LEU A 277 -3.80 7.51 29.54
CA LEU A 277 -4.00 8.96 29.70
C LEU A 277 -4.49 9.32 31.11
N SER A 278 -5.68 8.84 31.47
CA SER A 278 -6.29 9.03 32.79
C SER A 278 -7.16 7.83 33.11
N LEU A 279 -7.44 7.58 34.38
CA LEU A 279 -8.18 6.39 34.78
C LEU A 279 -9.54 6.25 34.09
N PRO A 280 -10.41 7.29 33.95
CA PRO A 280 -11.66 7.12 33.23
C PRO A 280 -11.48 6.79 31.74
N VAL A 281 -10.54 7.46 31.04
CA VAL A 281 -10.25 7.21 29.63
C VAL A 281 -9.70 5.81 29.44
N ASP A 282 -8.81 5.38 30.31
CA ASP A 282 -8.19 4.05 30.27
C ASP A 282 -9.22 2.94 30.53
N ILE A 283 -10.17 3.15 31.44
CA ILE A 283 -11.30 2.22 31.64
C ILE A 283 -12.15 2.11 30.37
N SER A 284 -12.46 3.23 29.70
CA SER A 284 -13.24 3.18 28.45
C SER A 284 -12.52 2.39 27.35
N ASN A 285 -11.21 2.63 27.18
CA ASN A 285 -10.38 1.89 26.24
C ASN A 285 -10.21 0.41 26.62
N TYR A 286 -10.06 0.13 27.91
CA TYR A 286 -9.93 -1.23 28.42
C TYR A 286 -11.19 -2.06 28.12
N VAL A 287 -12.38 -1.53 28.43
CA VAL A 287 -13.66 -2.20 28.15
C VAL A 287 -13.88 -2.37 26.64
N MET A 288 -13.51 -1.38 25.83
CA MET A 288 -13.58 -1.48 24.36
C MET A 288 -12.71 -2.62 23.83
N LEU A 289 -11.48 -2.75 24.30
CA LEU A 289 -10.57 -3.84 23.88
C LEU A 289 -11.02 -5.21 24.44
N GLU A 290 -11.56 -5.23 25.64
CA GLU A 290 -12.05 -6.46 26.29
C GLU A 290 -13.29 -7.02 25.58
N THR A 291 -14.29 -6.15 25.30
CA THR A 291 -15.62 -6.56 24.86
C THR A 291 -15.90 -6.34 23.37
N GLY A 292 -15.18 -5.43 22.72
CA GLY A 292 -15.46 -4.95 21.37
C GLY A 292 -16.46 -3.78 21.30
N GLN A 293 -16.96 -3.30 22.45
CA GLN A 293 -17.89 -2.18 22.55
C GLN A 293 -17.13 -0.88 22.88
N PRO A 294 -17.00 0.06 21.95
CA PRO A 294 -16.49 1.39 22.30
C PRO A 294 -17.44 2.13 23.24
N LEU A 295 -16.86 2.79 24.23
CA LEU A 295 -17.58 3.62 25.19
C LEU A 295 -17.15 5.07 25.04
N HIS A 296 -18.07 5.99 25.36
CA HIS A 296 -17.74 7.39 25.55
C HIS A 296 -18.20 7.87 26.93
N PHE A 297 -17.36 8.70 27.56
CA PHE A 297 -17.61 9.23 28.89
C PHE A 297 -17.79 10.74 28.81
N TYR A 298 -18.91 11.24 29.35
CA TYR A 298 -19.19 12.66 29.47
C TYR A 298 -19.03 13.11 30.91
N ASP A 299 -18.52 14.31 31.10
CA ASP A 299 -18.68 15.04 32.36
C ASP A 299 -20.15 15.39 32.53
N ALA A 300 -20.84 14.71 33.45
CA ALA A 300 -22.29 14.81 33.63
C ALA A 300 -22.74 16.24 33.98
N ASP A 301 -21.88 17.01 34.64
CA ASP A 301 -22.19 18.37 35.04
C ASP A 301 -22.12 19.37 33.86
N LYS A 302 -21.58 18.94 32.72
CA LYS A 302 -21.48 19.76 31.49
C LYS A 302 -22.57 19.42 30.47
N VAL A 303 -23.23 18.26 30.60
CA VAL A 303 -24.33 17.86 29.72
C VAL A 303 -25.61 18.60 30.11
N GLN A 304 -26.30 19.18 29.12
CA GLN A 304 -27.49 20.00 29.33
C GLN A 304 -28.73 19.36 28.74
N GLY A 305 -29.69 18.99 29.60
CA GLY A 305 -30.99 18.47 29.17
C GLY A 305 -30.95 17.06 28.60
N GLU A 306 -31.77 16.82 27.59
CA GLU A 306 -31.92 15.53 26.92
C GLU A 306 -30.81 15.27 25.90
N ILE A 307 -30.33 14.05 25.82
CA ILE A 307 -29.42 13.65 24.73
C ILE A 307 -30.23 13.22 23.51
N VAL A 308 -29.93 13.82 22.37
CA VAL A 308 -30.56 13.50 21.07
C VAL A 308 -29.52 12.97 20.11
N VAL A 309 -29.67 11.74 19.69
CA VAL A 309 -28.87 11.15 18.61
C VAL A 309 -29.58 11.39 17.28
N ARG A 310 -28.97 12.19 16.39
CA ARG A 310 -29.62 12.63 15.15
C ARG A 310 -28.61 12.83 14.01
N ARG A 311 -29.11 13.11 12.81
CA ARG A 311 -28.26 13.63 11.73
C ARG A 311 -27.88 15.10 12.00
N ALA A 312 -26.68 15.46 11.56
CA ALA A 312 -26.22 16.86 11.65
C ALA A 312 -27.04 17.76 10.72
N VAL A 313 -27.20 19.01 11.12
CA VAL A 313 -27.74 20.07 10.24
C VAL A 313 -26.58 20.68 9.43
N ALA A 314 -26.82 20.97 8.16
CA ALA A 314 -25.79 21.52 7.28
C ALA A 314 -25.17 22.79 7.88
N GLY A 315 -23.84 22.78 8.04
CA GLY A 315 -23.08 23.89 8.56
C GLY A 315 -22.98 23.96 10.10
N GLU A 316 -23.55 23.00 10.85
CA GLU A 316 -23.25 22.85 12.27
C GLU A 316 -21.74 22.66 12.49
N LYS A 317 -21.27 23.10 13.63
CA LYS A 317 -19.86 23.03 14.01
C LYS A 317 -19.70 22.29 15.33
N LEU A 318 -18.59 21.57 15.43
CA LEU A 318 -18.15 20.86 16.63
C LEU A 318 -16.65 21.05 16.81
N VAL A 319 -16.22 21.44 17.99
CA VAL A 319 -14.82 21.30 18.40
C VAL A 319 -14.65 19.91 19.00
N THR A 320 -13.87 19.07 18.33
CA THR A 320 -13.62 17.70 18.76
C THR A 320 -12.51 17.65 19.84
N LEU A 321 -12.34 16.49 20.50
CA LEU A 321 -11.34 16.30 21.59
C LEU A 321 -9.90 16.57 21.17
N ASP A 322 -9.58 16.54 19.88
CA ASP A 322 -8.28 16.95 19.33
C ASP A 322 -8.11 18.48 19.18
N GLY A 323 -9.09 19.27 19.63
CA GLY A 323 -9.10 20.73 19.57
C GLY A 323 -9.41 21.33 18.20
N VAL A 324 -9.79 20.53 17.21
CA VAL A 324 -10.08 20.99 15.85
C VAL A 324 -11.57 21.32 15.70
N GLU A 325 -11.87 22.53 15.20
CA GLU A 325 -13.24 22.89 14.81
C GLU A 325 -13.59 22.24 13.46
N ARG A 326 -14.67 21.47 13.42
CA ARG A 326 -15.14 20.75 12.25
C ARG A 326 -16.51 21.25 11.81
N THR A 327 -16.68 21.48 10.51
CA THR A 327 -17.99 21.73 9.89
C THR A 327 -18.62 20.39 9.55
N LEU A 328 -19.82 20.15 10.06
CA LEU A 328 -20.53 18.89 9.98
C LEU A 328 -21.32 18.75 8.67
N HIS A 329 -21.45 17.52 8.21
CA HIS A 329 -22.19 17.17 7.01
C HIS A 329 -23.55 16.52 7.38
N PRO A 330 -24.63 16.72 6.61
CA PRO A 330 -25.95 16.15 6.92
C PRO A 330 -26.00 14.61 7.05
N GLU A 331 -25.05 13.89 6.49
CA GLU A 331 -24.92 12.44 6.70
C GLU A 331 -24.26 12.05 8.02
N ASP A 332 -23.59 13.00 8.71
CA ASP A 332 -22.92 12.68 9.97
C ASP A 332 -23.98 12.41 11.05
N ILE A 333 -23.76 11.35 11.82
CA ILE A 333 -24.54 11.11 13.04
C ILE A 333 -23.89 11.92 14.16
N VAL A 334 -24.67 12.70 14.85
CA VAL A 334 -24.23 13.52 15.97
C VAL A 334 -24.99 13.16 17.25
N ILE A 335 -24.30 13.30 18.35
CA ILE A 335 -24.88 13.31 19.67
C ILE A 335 -24.98 14.76 20.07
N ALA A 336 -26.18 15.22 20.41
CA ALA A 336 -26.47 16.60 20.77
C ALA A 336 -27.23 16.67 22.06
N ASP A 337 -27.09 17.78 22.78
CA ASP A 337 -27.90 18.16 23.95
C ASP A 337 -28.50 19.55 23.73
N ASP A 338 -29.05 20.18 24.77
CA ASP A 338 -29.65 21.52 24.67
C ASP A 338 -28.63 22.62 24.33
N SER A 339 -27.32 22.39 24.52
CA SER A 339 -26.26 23.32 24.16
C SER A 339 -25.84 23.21 22.69
N GLY A 340 -26.19 22.13 22.00
CA GLY A 340 -25.83 21.84 20.62
C GLY A 340 -25.16 20.47 20.45
N VAL A 341 -24.28 20.34 19.43
CA VAL A 341 -23.59 19.06 19.15
C VAL A 341 -22.45 18.87 20.14
N ILE A 342 -22.46 17.72 20.85
CA ILE A 342 -21.45 17.34 21.83
C ILE A 342 -20.58 16.16 21.39
N GLY A 343 -20.84 15.54 20.22
CA GLY A 343 -20.01 14.48 19.71
C GLY A 343 -20.37 14.06 18.29
N LEU A 344 -19.38 13.52 17.56
CA LEU A 344 -19.57 12.72 16.35
C LEU A 344 -19.72 11.25 16.75
N ALA A 345 -20.94 10.72 16.59
CA ALA A 345 -21.31 9.39 17.04
C ALA A 345 -20.39 8.30 16.49
N GLY A 346 -19.81 7.51 17.38
CA GLY A 346 -18.90 6.42 17.03
C GLY A 346 -17.54 6.84 16.45
N VAL A 347 -17.24 8.14 16.36
CA VAL A 347 -15.99 8.65 15.76
C VAL A 347 -15.14 9.40 16.79
N MET A 348 -15.65 10.52 17.32
CA MET A 348 -14.92 11.32 18.30
C MET A 348 -15.87 12.23 19.10
N GLY A 349 -15.66 12.28 20.42
CA GLY A 349 -16.40 13.19 21.31
C GLY A 349 -16.04 14.67 21.10
N GLY A 350 -16.89 15.54 21.62
CA GLY A 350 -16.70 16.99 21.65
C GLY A 350 -15.95 17.44 22.89
N ALA A 351 -15.17 18.51 22.76
CA ALA A 351 -14.38 19.11 23.84
C ALA A 351 -15.27 19.73 24.94
N SER A 352 -16.52 20.10 24.63
CA SER A 352 -17.42 20.78 25.59
C SER A 352 -17.82 19.92 26.79
N THR A 353 -17.90 18.61 26.61
CA THR A 353 -18.31 17.63 27.63
C THR A 353 -17.20 16.69 28.06
N GLU A 354 -15.95 17.02 27.74
CA GLU A 354 -14.77 16.24 28.08
C GLU A 354 -14.63 15.99 29.57
N VAL A 355 -14.30 14.77 29.94
CA VAL A 355 -13.91 14.37 31.30
C VAL A 355 -12.52 14.90 31.61
N THR A 356 -12.36 15.54 32.78
CA THR A 356 -11.11 16.11 33.26
C THR A 356 -10.77 15.56 34.64
N ASP A 357 -9.57 15.86 35.15
CA ASP A 357 -9.12 15.46 36.50
C ASP A 357 -10.05 15.96 37.61
N SER A 358 -10.84 17.01 37.34
CA SER A 358 -11.80 17.60 38.29
C SER A 358 -13.21 17.04 38.17
N THR A 359 -13.47 16.16 37.19
CA THR A 359 -14.78 15.56 36.98
C THR A 359 -15.13 14.60 38.12
N THR A 360 -16.28 14.79 38.72
CA THR A 360 -16.76 13.95 39.85
C THR A 360 -18.01 13.12 39.50
N ARG A 361 -18.64 13.42 38.35
CA ARG A 361 -19.82 12.68 37.85
C ARG A 361 -19.63 12.38 36.37
N ILE A 362 -19.80 11.11 36.02
CA ILE A 362 -19.60 10.63 34.65
C ILE A 362 -20.89 9.99 34.14
N LEU A 363 -21.32 10.41 32.93
CA LEU A 363 -22.28 9.68 32.12
C LEU A 363 -21.52 8.75 31.16
N ILE A 364 -21.86 7.48 31.20
CA ILE A 364 -21.25 6.42 30.39
C ILE A 364 -22.19 6.11 29.23
N GLU A 365 -21.73 6.33 28.00
CA GLU A 365 -22.39 5.95 26.75
C GLU A 365 -21.90 4.59 26.29
N ALA A 366 -22.85 3.69 25.95
CA ALA A 366 -22.59 2.49 25.16
C ALA A 366 -23.67 2.37 24.07
N ALA A 367 -23.28 2.53 22.82
CA ALA A 367 -24.23 2.63 21.72
C ALA A 367 -23.89 1.69 20.56
N ARG A 368 -24.87 1.48 19.66
CA ARG A 368 -24.71 0.78 18.41
C ARG A 368 -25.04 1.73 17.25
N PHE A 369 -24.03 2.12 16.49
CA PHE A 369 -24.16 3.02 15.34
C PHE A 369 -24.08 2.24 14.02
N ASP A 370 -24.66 2.82 12.95
CA ASP A 370 -24.65 2.27 11.60
C ASP A 370 -23.24 2.30 11.00
N GLU A 371 -22.77 1.17 10.50
CA GLU A 371 -21.42 0.96 9.98
C GLU A 371 -21.07 1.93 8.83
N VAL A 372 -22.02 2.10 7.89
CA VAL A 372 -21.82 2.95 6.71
C VAL A 372 -21.74 4.42 7.10
N SER A 373 -22.60 4.85 7.99
CA SER A 373 -22.62 6.22 8.50
C SER A 373 -21.33 6.57 9.23
N VAL A 374 -20.84 5.69 10.12
CA VAL A 374 -19.56 5.90 10.83
C VAL A 374 -18.38 5.92 9.86
N ALA A 375 -18.32 4.96 8.92
CA ALA A 375 -17.26 4.88 7.93
C ALA A 375 -17.18 6.15 7.05
N ARG A 376 -18.33 6.66 6.60
CA ARG A 376 -18.39 7.89 5.79
C ARG A 376 -17.95 9.11 6.59
N THR A 377 -18.41 9.23 7.85
CA THR A 377 -18.04 10.33 8.76
C THR A 377 -16.55 10.30 9.06
N ALA A 378 -15.99 9.15 9.44
CA ALA A 378 -14.57 9.00 9.75
C ALA A 378 -13.67 9.40 8.56
N ARG A 379 -14.00 8.97 7.34
CA ARG A 379 -13.26 9.33 6.12
C ARG A 379 -13.39 10.81 5.78
N ARG A 380 -14.60 11.37 5.85
CA ARG A 380 -14.88 12.79 5.55
C ARG A 380 -14.08 13.73 6.44
N HIS A 381 -14.05 13.44 7.72
CA HIS A 381 -13.32 14.25 8.69
C HIS A 381 -11.87 13.83 8.88
N LYS A 382 -11.40 12.78 8.20
CA LYS A 382 -10.06 12.18 8.33
C LYS A 382 -9.74 11.79 9.78
N LEU A 383 -10.74 11.23 10.46
CA LEU A 383 -10.68 10.75 11.83
C LEU A 383 -10.82 9.22 11.87
N ILE A 384 -9.68 8.53 11.85
CA ILE A 384 -9.66 7.08 12.03
C ILE A 384 -9.29 6.83 13.50
N SER A 385 -10.27 6.39 14.31
CA SER A 385 -10.08 6.05 15.72
C SER A 385 -10.29 4.55 15.94
N GLU A 386 -9.83 4.03 17.09
CA GLU A 386 -10.09 2.66 17.48
C GLU A 386 -11.59 2.38 17.66
N ALA A 387 -12.38 3.40 18.07
CA ALA A 387 -13.83 3.32 18.12
C ALA A 387 -14.46 3.24 16.72
N SER A 388 -14.09 4.17 15.81
CA SER A 388 -14.65 4.18 14.45
C SER A 388 -14.35 2.89 13.68
N LYS A 389 -13.13 2.34 13.86
CA LYS A 389 -12.71 1.06 13.27
C LYS A 389 -13.64 -0.11 13.69
N ARG A 390 -14.06 -0.14 14.95
CA ARG A 390 -14.98 -1.16 15.46
C ARG A 390 -16.40 -0.94 14.96
N PHE A 391 -16.89 0.29 15.02
CA PHE A 391 -18.24 0.60 14.55
C PHE A 391 -18.40 0.38 13.05
N GLU A 392 -17.46 0.79 12.22
CA GLU A 392 -17.55 0.59 10.76
C GLU A 392 -17.51 -0.89 10.33
N ARG A 393 -17.03 -1.78 11.19
CA ARG A 393 -17.00 -3.23 10.97
C ARG A 393 -18.14 -3.99 11.69
N GLY A 394 -18.93 -3.29 12.46
CA GLY A 394 -20.09 -3.84 13.18
C GLY A 394 -19.78 -4.22 14.63
N VAL A 395 -20.44 -3.52 15.56
CA VAL A 395 -20.42 -3.82 16.98
C VAL A 395 -21.65 -4.69 17.29
N ASP A 396 -21.48 -5.67 18.19
CA ASP A 396 -22.56 -6.54 18.66
C ASP A 396 -23.73 -5.71 19.26
N PRO A 397 -24.94 -5.75 18.70
CA PRO A 397 -26.09 -4.93 19.17
C PRO A 397 -26.63 -5.35 20.52
N GLN A 398 -26.13 -6.41 21.13
CA GLN A 398 -26.67 -6.97 22.37
C GLN A 398 -25.82 -6.71 23.62
N ILE A 399 -24.59 -6.17 23.49
CA ILE A 399 -23.66 -6.06 24.62
C ILE A 399 -23.57 -4.69 25.25
N GLN A 400 -24.30 -3.68 24.80
CA GLN A 400 -24.20 -2.30 25.30
C GLN A 400 -24.37 -2.21 26.82
N ALA A 401 -25.42 -2.88 27.35
CA ALA A 401 -25.68 -2.91 28.78
C ALA A 401 -24.57 -3.61 29.57
N ALA A 402 -24.02 -4.71 29.04
CA ALA A 402 -22.93 -5.46 29.64
C ALA A 402 -21.62 -4.62 29.68
N ALA A 403 -21.29 -3.96 28.61
CA ALA A 403 -20.09 -3.11 28.55
C ALA A 403 -20.22 -1.88 29.47
N ALA A 404 -21.37 -1.23 29.49
CA ALA A 404 -21.63 -0.13 30.42
C ALA A 404 -21.54 -0.60 31.89
N GLN A 405 -22.05 -1.79 32.21
CA GLN A 405 -21.94 -2.38 33.54
C GLN A 405 -20.49 -2.64 33.93
N ARG A 406 -19.70 -3.21 33.02
CA ARG A 406 -18.26 -3.44 33.24
C ARG A 406 -17.51 -2.14 33.55
N ALA A 407 -17.82 -1.07 32.81
CA ALA A 407 -17.24 0.26 33.05
C ALA A 407 -17.63 0.81 34.44
N VAL A 408 -18.91 0.67 34.81
CA VAL A 408 -19.38 1.06 36.17
C VAL A 408 -18.62 0.30 37.25
N GLU A 409 -18.45 -1.01 37.12
CA GLU A 409 -17.73 -1.86 38.08
C GLU A 409 -16.27 -1.38 38.24
N LEU A 410 -15.58 -1.11 37.14
CA LEU A 410 -14.19 -0.63 37.17
C LEU A 410 -14.09 0.79 37.76
N LEU A 411 -15.03 1.68 37.48
CA LEU A 411 -15.04 3.02 38.07
C LEU A 411 -15.34 2.97 39.59
N VAL A 412 -16.20 2.09 40.03
CA VAL A 412 -16.48 1.85 41.46
C VAL A 412 -15.24 1.30 42.16
N GLU A 413 -14.60 0.28 41.58
CA GLU A 413 -13.44 -0.38 42.17
C GLU A 413 -12.20 0.52 42.20
N LEU A 414 -11.90 1.20 41.09
CA LEU A 414 -10.60 1.87 40.90
C LEU A 414 -10.67 3.38 41.19
N ALA A 415 -11.78 4.05 40.88
CA ALA A 415 -11.98 5.47 41.10
C ALA A 415 -12.80 5.80 42.34
N GLY A 416 -13.24 4.78 43.10
CA GLY A 416 -14.06 4.95 44.31
C GLY A 416 -15.45 5.54 44.04
N ALA A 417 -15.96 5.43 42.81
CA ALA A 417 -17.24 5.94 42.37
C ALA A 417 -18.43 5.22 43.03
N GLN A 418 -19.61 5.82 42.93
CA GLN A 418 -20.86 5.20 43.33
C GLN A 418 -21.74 5.12 42.05
N ALA A 419 -22.32 3.95 41.82
CA ALA A 419 -23.25 3.76 40.71
C ALA A 419 -24.61 4.42 41.07
N GLU A 420 -25.06 5.31 40.19
CA GLU A 420 -26.38 5.92 40.33
C GLU A 420 -27.47 4.92 39.89
N PRO A 421 -28.68 5.00 40.46
CA PRO A 421 -29.74 4.05 40.19
C PRO A 421 -30.37 4.18 38.80
N GLY A 422 -30.16 5.34 38.13
CA GLY A 422 -30.73 5.62 36.83
C GLY A 422 -30.09 4.80 35.71
N VAL A 423 -30.91 4.17 34.90
CA VAL A 423 -30.48 3.37 33.74
C VAL A 423 -31.33 3.71 32.54
N THR A 424 -30.68 4.12 31.46
CA THR A 424 -31.33 4.32 30.16
C THR A 424 -30.92 3.19 29.21
N ASP A 425 -31.85 2.58 28.52
CA ASP A 425 -31.63 1.64 27.42
C ASP A 425 -32.71 1.86 26.36
N VAL A 426 -32.39 2.64 25.35
CA VAL A 426 -33.27 2.92 24.21
C VAL A 426 -32.86 2.02 23.06
N SER A 427 -33.73 1.14 22.61
CA SER A 427 -33.48 0.18 21.55
C SER A 427 -34.61 0.16 20.53
N LEU A 428 -34.24 0.10 19.24
CA LEU A 428 -35.17 -0.14 18.14
C LEU A 428 -35.48 -1.64 17.94
N GLY A 429 -34.89 -2.50 18.77
CA GLY A 429 -34.99 -3.95 18.65
C GLY A 429 -33.83 -4.56 17.85
N TYR A 430 -33.67 -5.87 17.99
CA TYR A 430 -32.70 -6.67 17.21
C TYR A 430 -33.44 -7.93 16.74
N GLU A 431 -33.32 -8.19 15.43
CA GLU A 431 -33.79 -9.45 14.84
C GLU A 431 -32.58 -10.19 14.28
N PRO A 432 -32.36 -11.48 14.63
CA PRO A 432 -31.28 -12.26 14.07
C PRO A 432 -31.41 -12.41 12.56
N VAL A 433 -30.31 -12.32 11.85
CA VAL A 433 -30.23 -12.66 10.42
C VAL A 433 -30.40 -14.18 10.29
N VAL A 434 -31.37 -14.61 9.44
CA VAL A 434 -31.60 -16.02 9.13
C VAL A 434 -31.21 -16.27 7.68
N ILE A 435 -30.31 -17.23 7.46
CA ILE A 435 -29.75 -17.56 6.14
C ILE A 435 -30.22 -18.97 5.76
N GLU A 436 -30.70 -19.12 4.52
CA GLU A 436 -30.96 -20.43 3.92
C GLU A 436 -29.68 -20.96 3.28
N LEU A 437 -29.18 -22.09 3.75
CA LEU A 437 -28.03 -22.80 3.18
C LEU A 437 -28.50 -24.11 2.53
N PRO A 438 -28.52 -24.22 1.18
CA PRO A 438 -28.87 -25.46 0.50
C PRO A 438 -27.87 -26.59 0.82
N ALA A 439 -28.34 -27.81 0.97
CA ALA A 439 -27.54 -28.95 1.43
C ALA A 439 -26.25 -29.19 0.65
N GLU A 440 -26.30 -29.05 -0.69
CA GLU A 440 -25.16 -29.32 -1.55
C GLU A 440 -24.32 -28.05 -1.88
N TYR A 441 -24.73 -26.90 -1.37
CA TYR A 441 -24.08 -25.63 -1.76
C TYR A 441 -22.64 -25.56 -1.33
N THR A 442 -22.34 -25.91 -0.09
CA THR A 442 -21.00 -25.88 0.49
C THR A 442 -20.06 -26.80 -0.27
N ALA A 443 -20.44 -28.06 -0.48
CA ALA A 443 -19.64 -29.03 -1.24
C ALA A 443 -19.40 -28.56 -2.69
N GLY A 444 -20.44 -28.08 -3.36
CA GLY A 444 -20.34 -27.57 -4.73
C GLY A 444 -19.45 -26.33 -4.87
N ARG A 445 -19.32 -25.52 -3.81
CA ARG A 445 -18.53 -24.30 -3.82
C ARG A 445 -17.08 -24.51 -3.43
N ILE A 446 -16.82 -25.35 -2.42
CA ILE A 446 -15.47 -25.62 -1.88
C ILE A 446 -14.79 -26.77 -2.59
N GLY A 447 -15.56 -27.77 -3.00
CA GLY A 447 -15.04 -29.01 -3.61
C GLY A 447 -14.66 -30.08 -2.57
N VAL A 448 -15.21 -29.97 -1.36
CA VAL A 448 -15.10 -30.98 -0.29
C VAL A 448 -16.50 -31.46 0.08
N ASP A 449 -16.68 -32.75 0.19
CA ASP A 449 -17.94 -33.38 0.62
C ASP A 449 -18.01 -33.36 2.15
N TYR A 450 -18.71 -32.36 2.71
CA TYR A 450 -19.00 -32.27 4.12
C TYR A 450 -20.24 -33.09 4.48
N SER A 451 -20.16 -33.89 5.56
CA SER A 451 -21.34 -34.54 6.10
C SER A 451 -22.28 -33.51 6.73
N PRO A 452 -23.59 -33.82 6.82
CA PRO A 452 -24.55 -32.96 7.50
C PRO A 452 -24.14 -32.62 8.95
N GLU A 453 -23.52 -33.56 9.64
CA GLU A 453 -23.05 -33.42 11.02
C GLU A 453 -21.86 -32.44 11.09
N GLN A 454 -20.92 -32.47 10.12
CA GLN A 454 -19.83 -31.50 10.02
C GLN A 454 -20.35 -30.08 9.78
N ILE A 455 -21.28 -29.92 8.82
CA ILE A 455 -21.90 -28.61 8.56
C ILE A 455 -22.56 -28.05 9.82
N GLU A 456 -23.41 -28.87 10.48
CA GLU A 456 -24.11 -28.42 11.68
C GLU A 456 -23.15 -28.12 12.84
N SER A 457 -22.11 -28.95 13.05
CA SER A 457 -21.15 -28.75 14.14
C SER A 457 -20.35 -27.47 13.93
N SER A 458 -19.81 -27.25 12.74
CA SER A 458 -19.04 -26.05 12.41
C SER A 458 -19.86 -24.77 12.60
N LEU A 459 -21.10 -24.75 12.13
CA LEU A 459 -21.97 -23.60 12.28
C LEU A 459 -22.39 -23.36 13.74
N ARG A 460 -22.65 -24.42 14.52
CA ARG A 460 -22.95 -24.28 15.95
C ARG A 460 -21.75 -23.85 16.77
N GLU A 461 -20.55 -24.27 16.38
CA GLU A 461 -19.30 -23.88 17.04
C GLU A 461 -19.09 -22.36 16.96
N ILE A 462 -19.37 -21.75 15.83
CA ILE A 462 -19.30 -20.29 15.69
C ILE A 462 -20.50 -19.54 16.29
N GLY A 463 -21.40 -20.26 16.96
CA GLY A 463 -22.54 -19.71 17.70
C GLY A 463 -23.84 -19.59 16.93
N CYS A 464 -23.94 -20.14 15.71
CA CYS A 464 -25.19 -20.15 14.95
C CYS A 464 -26.21 -21.17 15.52
N SER A 465 -27.47 -20.84 15.45
CA SER A 465 -28.58 -21.81 15.64
C SER A 465 -28.91 -22.43 14.29
N VAL A 466 -28.89 -23.77 14.20
CA VAL A 466 -29.07 -24.48 12.94
C VAL A 466 -30.26 -25.41 13.02
N GLU A 467 -31.21 -25.23 12.10
CA GLU A 467 -32.36 -26.11 11.88
C GLU A 467 -32.24 -26.79 10.53
N ARG A 468 -32.32 -28.14 10.52
CA ARG A 468 -32.27 -28.93 9.29
C ARG A 468 -33.66 -28.94 8.64
N THR A 469 -33.70 -28.69 7.31
CA THR A 469 -34.89 -28.71 6.48
C THR A 469 -34.80 -29.81 5.40
N GLU A 470 -35.83 -30.01 4.61
CA GLU A 470 -35.80 -30.96 3.47
C GLU A 470 -34.80 -30.52 2.36
N SER A 471 -34.56 -29.22 2.19
CA SER A 471 -33.70 -28.67 1.14
C SER A 471 -32.30 -28.24 1.64
N GLY A 472 -32.06 -28.28 2.95
CA GLY A 472 -30.77 -27.83 3.52
C GLY A 472 -30.92 -27.39 4.97
N TYR A 473 -30.50 -26.15 5.27
CA TYR A 473 -30.46 -25.63 6.63
C TYR A 473 -31.02 -24.21 6.69
N LEU A 474 -31.74 -23.91 7.78
CA LEU A 474 -32.03 -22.53 8.22
C LEU A 474 -31.04 -22.21 9.34
N VAL A 475 -30.25 -21.15 9.14
CA VAL A 475 -29.16 -20.78 10.03
C VAL A 475 -29.40 -19.40 10.58
N ALA A 476 -29.70 -19.30 11.88
CA ALA A 476 -29.80 -18.01 12.58
C ALA A 476 -28.42 -17.61 13.11
N VAL A 477 -27.98 -16.42 12.68
CA VAL A 477 -26.66 -15.88 12.95
C VAL A 477 -26.59 -15.22 14.33
N PRO A 478 -25.52 -15.42 15.12
CA PRO A 478 -25.37 -14.76 16.40
C PRO A 478 -25.11 -13.25 16.24
N SER A 479 -25.49 -12.46 17.25
CA SER A 479 -25.46 -10.99 17.18
C SER A 479 -24.06 -10.39 16.97
N TRP A 480 -23.02 -11.08 17.40
CA TRP A 480 -21.61 -10.62 17.25
C TRP A 480 -20.99 -10.91 15.89
N ARG A 481 -21.74 -11.55 14.96
CA ARG A 481 -21.28 -11.86 13.59
C ARG A 481 -22.10 -11.07 12.55
N PRO A 482 -21.96 -9.73 12.48
CA PRO A 482 -22.68 -8.90 11.51
C PRO A 482 -22.19 -9.11 10.06
N ASP A 483 -21.05 -9.77 9.88
CA ASP A 483 -20.45 -10.19 8.63
C ASP A 483 -21.21 -11.32 7.93
N LEU A 484 -21.83 -12.22 8.68
CA LEU A 484 -22.56 -13.36 8.11
C LEU A 484 -23.95 -12.91 7.59
N ARG A 485 -24.07 -12.76 6.26
CA ARG A 485 -25.28 -12.23 5.62
C ARG A 485 -25.78 -13.10 4.48
N ALA A 486 -24.95 -14.00 3.96
CA ALA A 486 -25.26 -14.85 2.83
C ALA A 486 -24.76 -16.29 3.05
N LYS A 487 -25.26 -17.22 2.24
CA LYS A 487 -24.83 -18.62 2.29
C LYS A 487 -23.35 -18.82 1.96
N GLU A 488 -22.79 -17.89 1.21
CA GLU A 488 -21.36 -17.84 0.89
C GLU A 488 -20.51 -17.66 2.15
N ASP A 489 -20.96 -16.76 3.05
CA ASP A 489 -20.27 -16.47 4.30
C ASP A 489 -20.30 -17.69 5.23
N LEU A 490 -21.44 -18.39 5.31
CA LEU A 490 -21.57 -19.64 6.08
C LEU A 490 -20.69 -20.75 5.50
N THR A 491 -20.56 -20.80 4.17
CA THR A 491 -19.72 -21.78 3.48
C THR A 491 -18.25 -21.57 3.81
N GLU A 492 -17.80 -20.33 3.89
CA GLU A 492 -16.42 -20.00 4.30
C GLU A 492 -16.15 -20.43 5.75
N GLU A 493 -17.09 -20.16 6.64
CA GLU A 493 -16.97 -20.56 8.05
C GLU A 493 -16.87 -22.08 8.23
N ILE A 494 -17.64 -22.86 7.47
CA ILE A 494 -17.56 -24.32 7.52
C ILE A 494 -16.17 -24.79 7.09
N ALA A 495 -15.64 -24.26 6.00
CA ALA A 495 -14.32 -24.61 5.52
C ALA A 495 -13.19 -24.20 6.50
N ARG A 496 -13.33 -23.04 7.11
CA ARG A 496 -12.39 -22.49 8.07
C ARG A 496 -12.32 -23.34 9.36
N ILE A 497 -13.45 -23.72 9.91
CA ILE A 497 -13.54 -24.51 11.14
C ILE A 497 -13.13 -25.97 10.90
N ASP A 498 -13.48 -26.55 9.74
CA ASP A 498 -13.02 -27.88 9.37
C ASP A 498 -11.51 -27.95 9.10
N GLY A 499 -10.91 -26.82 8.69
CA GLY A 499 -9.50 -26.65 8.35
C GLY A 499 -9.26 -26.50 6.85
N TYR A 500 -8.61 -25.42 6.45
CA TYR A 500 -8.27 -25.15 5.06
C TYR A 500 -7.35 -26.20 4.44
N GLU A 501 -6.54 -26.90 5.25
CA GLU A 501 -5.68 -28.00 4.81
C GLU A 501 -6.44 -29.21 4.28
N ASN A 502 -7.74 -29.34 4.60
CA ASN A 502 -8.62 -30.40 4.09
C ASN A 502 -9.12 -30.10 2.68
N ILE A 503 -8.93 -28.86 2.16
CA ILE A 503 -9.34 -28.49 0.81
C ILE A 503 -8.32 -29.02 -0.20
N PRO A 504 -8.74 -29.87 -1.16
CA PRO A 504 -7.81 -30.46 -2.13
C PRO A 504 -7.27 -29.40 -3.10
N SER A 505 -5.95 -29.39 -3.29
CA SER A 505 -5.31 -28.54 -4.30
C SER A 505 -5.56 -29.11 -5.69
N THR A 506 -6.61 -28.65 -6.37
CA THR A 506 -6.96 -29.08 -7.71
C THR A 506 -6.56 -28.01 -8.73
N LEU A 507 -5.60 -28.35 -9.61
CA LEU A 507 -5.22 -27.42 -10.68
C LEU A 507 -6.33 -27.35 -11.74
N PRO A 508 -6.74 -26.16 -12.17
CA PRO A 508 -7.70 -26.03 -13.24
C PRO A 508 -7.10 -26.55 -14.55
N VAL A 509 -7.90 -27.30 -15.28
CA VAL A 509 -7.52 -27.78 -16.62
C VAL A 509 -7.69 -26.63 -17.60
N ALA A 510 -6.59 -26.20 -18.22
CA ALA A 510 -6.64 -25.18 -19.25
C ALA A 510 -7.45 -25.70 -20.46
N PRO A 511 -8.41 -24.94 -20.99
CA PRO A 511 -9.13 -25.35 -22.20
C PRO A 511 -8.15 -25.60 -23.36
N ALA A 512 -8.23 -26.73 -23.97
CA ALA A 512 -7.43 -27.06 -25.15
C ALA A 512 -7.74 -26.10 -26.31
N GLY A 513 -6.75 -25.79 -27.16
CA GLY A 513 -6.92 -24.98 -28.35
C GLY A 513 -6.93 -23.47 -28.15
N ARG A 514 -6.80 -22.97 -26.91
CA ARG A 514 -6.58 -21.55 -26.62
C ARG A 514 -5.09 -21.32 -26.44
N GLY A 515 -4.39 -20.87 -27.44
CA GLY A 515 -3.01 -20.41 -27.34
C GLY A 515 -2.97 -18.87 -27.17
N TYR A 516 -1.81 -18.30 -27.43
CA TYR A 516 -1.68 -16.86 -27.55
C TYR A 516 -2.51 -16.34 -28.72
N THR A 517 -3.06 -15.12 -28.58
CA THR A 517 -3.57 -14.42 -29.75
C THR A 517 -2.42 -14.14 -30.73
N PRO A 518 -2.72 -13.92 -32.04
CA PRO A 518 -1.67 -13.56 -33.00
C PRO A 518 -0.79 -12.39 -32.54
N GLU A 519 -1.39 -11.38 -31.92
CA GLU A 519 -0.66 -10.21 -31.39
C GLU A 519 0.24 -10.59 -30.20
N GLN A 520 -0.26 -11.36 -29.23
CA GLN A 520 0.55 -11.86 -28.12
C GLN A 520 1.73 -12.71 -28.61
N ALA A 521 1.48 -13.59 -29.56
CA ALA A 521 2.53 -14.41 -30.16
C ALA A 521 3.54 -13.56 -30.95
N GLY A 522 3.08 -12.57 -31.68
CA GLY A 522 3.91 -11.61 -32.39
C GLY A 522 4.79 -10.79 -31.46
N LYS A 523 4.17 -10.23 -30.42
CA LYS A 523 4.89 -9.49 -29.39
C LYS A 523 6.00 -10.33 -28.75
N ARG A 524 5.68 -11.55 -28.34
CA ARG A 524 6.66 -12.47 -27.76
C ARG A 524 7.82 -12.77 -28.71
N ARG A 525 7.56 -12.96 -30.02
CA ARG A 525 8.62 -13.15 -31.03
C ARG A 525 9.53 -11.92 -31.12
N ALA A 526 8.95 -10.72 -31.16
CA ALA A 526 9.70 -9.46 -31.22
C ALA A 526 10.61 -9.29 -30.00
N LEU A 527 10.08 -9.50 -28.79
CA LEU A 527 10.87 -9.37 -27.55
C LEU A 527 11.99 -10.42 -27.48
N ASN A 528 11.68 -11.67 -27.85
CA ASN A 528 12.69 -12.73 -27.91
C ASN A 528 13.79 -12.42 -28.95
N ALA A 529 13.42 -11.82 -30.09
CA ALA A 529 14.40 -11.40 -31.09
C ALA A 529 15.35 -10.31 -30.55
N LEU A 530 14.84 -9.31 -29.87
CA LEU A 530 15.65 -8.27 -29.22
C LEU A 530 16.57 -8.87 -28.15
N ALA A 531 16.06 -9.75 -27.30
CA ALA A 531 16.86 -10.45 -26.30
C ALA A 531 17.95 -11.32 -26.92
N ALA A 532 17.63 -12.04 -28.00
CA ALA A 532 18.61 -12.83 -28.76
C ALA A 532 19.69 -11.98 -29.46
N ALA A 533 19.35 -10.73 -29.79
CA ALA A 533 20.30 -9.74 -30.31
C ALA A 533 21.16 -9.07 -29.22
N GLY A 534 20.99 -9.46 -27.93
CA GLY A 534 21.80 -8.99 -26.82
C GLY A 534 21.24 -7.80 -26.07
N LEU A 535 20.00 -7.38 -26.33
CA LEU A 535 19.36 -6.34 -25.54
C LEU A 535 18.78 -6.95 -24.25
N THR A 536 18.78 -6.18 -23.16
CA THR A 536 18.21 -6.55 -21.88
C THR A 536 16.84 -5.90 -21.71
N GLU A 537 15.81 -6.73 -21.48
CA GLU A 537 14.48 -6.21 -21.14
C GLU A 537 14.47 -5.62 -19.74
N VAL A 538 13.84 -4.46 -19.60
CA VAL A 538 13.70 -3.73 -18.34
C VAL A 538 12.27 -3.24 -18.18
N PHE A 539 11.90 -2.92 -16.95
CA PHE A 539 10.58 -2.38 -16.63
C PHE A 539 10.71 -1.05 -15.91
N ALA A 540 9.90 -0.09 -16.31
CA ALA A 540 9.77 1.19 -15.65
C ALA A 540 8.31 1.46 -15.25
N TYR A 541 8.12 2.24 -14.19
CA TYR A 541 6.78 2.69 -13.82
C TYR A 541 6.20 3.63 -14.88
N PRO A 542 4.88 3.63 -15.08
CA PRO A 542 4.22 4.45 -16.10
C PRO A 542 3.98 5.90 -15.65
N PHE A 543 4.63 6.35 -14.60
CA PHE A 543 4.48 7.67 -14.02
C PHE A 543 5.65 8.56 -14.41
N VAL A 544 5.35 9.75 -14.92
CA VAL A 544 6.35 10.68 -15.45
C VAL A 544 5.95 12.13 -15.15
N SER A 545 6.86 13.07 -15.41
CA SER A 545 6.54 14.50 -15.39
C SER A 545 5.84 14.96 -16.65
N ALA A 546 5.15 16.11 -16.60
CA ALA A 546 4.53 16.72 -17.78
C ALA A 546 5.57 17.10 -18.83
N GLU A 547 6.73 17.62 -18.38
CA GLU A 547 7.85 18.00 -19.23
C GLU A 547 8.41 16.79 -19.99
N ALA A 548 8.54 15.64 -19.33
CA ALA A 548 8.95 14.40 -19.97
C ALA A 548 7.98 13.96 -21.06
N ASN A 549 6.66 14.01 -20.79
CA ASN A 549 5.66 13.72 -21.81
C ASN A 549 5.78 14.68 -23.02
N ASN A 550 5.95 15.97 -22.77
CA ASN A 550 6.10 16.96 -23.84
C ASN A 550 7.38 16.74 -24.67
N LEU A 551 8.51 16.53 -24.02
CA LEU A 551 9.79 16.30 -24.69
C LEU A 551 9.76 15.09 -25.63
N TRP A 552 9.21 13.96 -25.17
CA TRP A 552 9.28 12.71 -25.90
C TRP A 552 8.07 12.44 -26.80
N SER A 553 6.93 13.05 -26.53
CA SER A 553 5.67 12.74 -27.24
C SER A 553 5.14 13.86 -28.13
N ALA A 554 5.51 15.14 -27.89
CA ALA A 554 5.10 16.21 -28.75
C ALA A 554 5.58 16.03 -30.22
N PRO A 555 6.79 15.53 -30.47
CA PRO A 555 7.26 15.26 -31.83
C PRO A 555 6.43 14.23 -32.61
N TRP A 556 5.75 13.32 -31.92
CA TRP A 556 4.90 12.32 -32.58
C TRP A 556 3.68 12.92 -33.28
N VAL A 557 3.20 14.06 -32.81
CA VAL A 557 2.02 14.76 -33.35
C VAL A 557 2.39 16.08 -34.04
N SER A 558 3.66 16.46 -34.01
CA SER A 558 4.21 17.67 -34.61
C SER A 558 4.47 17.48 -36.12
N THR A 559 4.16 18.50 -36.88
CA THR A 559 4.59 18.62 -38.30
C THR A 559 5.31 19.94 -38.53
N PRO A 560 6.05 20.11 -39.61
CA PRO A 560 6.69 21.40 -39.94
C PRO A 560 5.69 22.55 -40.01
N GLU A 561 4.48 22.28 -40.51
CA GLU A 561 3.40 23.25 -40.67
C GLU A 561 2.65 23.53 -39.37
N ASN A 562 2.62 22.54 -38.45
CA ASN A 562 1.94 22.63 -37.17
C ASN A 562 2.83 22.08 -36.04
N PRO A 563 3.81 22.88 -35.57
CA PRO A 563 4.69 22.45 -34.47
C PRO A 563 3.94 22.38 -33.15
N VAL A 564 4.08 21.25 -32.47
CA VAL A 564 3.47 20.98 -31.16
C VAL A 564 4.57 20.90 -30.12
N THR A 565 4.40 21.64 -29.04
CA THR A 565 5.35 21.65 -27.89
C THR A 565 4.77 21.02 -26.63
N GLU A 566 3.46 20.93 -26.54
CA GLU A 566 2.73 20.34 -25.41
C GLU A 566 1.71 19.32 -25.91
N VAL A 567 1.59 18.21 -25.19
CA VAL A 567 0.63 17.15 -25.51
C VAL A 567 -0.38 16.96 -24.38
N PRO A 568 -1.66 16.76 -24.69
CA PRO A 568 -2.63 16.36 -23.69
C PRO A 568 -2.15 15.10 -22.99
N SER A 569 -2.12 15.11 -21.66
CA SER A 569 -1.66 14.00 -20.84
C SER A 569 -2.61 13.75 -19.68
N ILE A 570 -2.65 12.53 -19.17
CA ILE A 570 -3.53 12.13 -18.05
C ILE A 570 -2.80 12.38 -16.74
N ARG A 571 -3.39 13.23 -15.91
CA ARG A 571 -2.89 13.50 -14.55
C ARG A 571 -3.53 12.54 -13.55
N LEU A 572 -2.73 12.01 -12.62
CA LEU A 572 -3.21 11.24 -11.49
C LEU A 572 -3.82 12.17 -10.44
N GLU A 573 -4.90 11.75 -9.83
CA GLU A 573 -5.57 12.50 -8.77
C GLU A 573 -4.76 12.48 -7.46
N ASN A 574 -4.18 11.32 -7.14
CA ASN A 574 -3.42 11.07 -5.91
C ASN A 574 -2.04 10.43 -6.18
N PRO A 575 -1.11 11.13 -6.89
CA PRO A 575 0.19 10.57 -7.20
C PRO A 575 1.02 10.36 -5.93
N ILE A 576 1.87 9.32 -5.92
CA ILE A 576 2.83 9.08 -4.84
C ILE A 576 3.88 10.20 -4.82
N SER A 577 4.34 10.62 -6.01
CA SER A 577 5.24 11.76 -6.20
C SER A 577 4.54 12.83 -7.03
N SER A 578 4.45 14.05 -6.51
CA SER A 578 3.89 15.19 -7.25
C SER A 578 4.71 15.57 -8.48
N ALA A 579 6.01 15.24 -8.52
CA ALA A 579 6.89 15.46 -9.65
C ALA A 579 6.60 14.51 -10.82
N GLU A 580 6.08 13.31 -10.54
CA GLU A 580 5.78 12.26 -11.51
C GLU A 580 4.28 11.94 -11.52
N GLY A 581 3.45 12.96 -11.51
CA GLY A 581 2.00 12.85 -11.37
C GLY A 581 1.23 12.60 -12.67
N TRP A 582 1.88 12.15 -13.76
CA TRP A 582 1.26 12.00 -15.07
C TRP A 582 1.49 10.59 -15.63
N MET A 583 0.51 10.06 -16.35
CA MET A 583 0.66 8.82 -17.10
C MET A 583 1.56 9.04 -18.32
N ARG A 584 2.48 8.11 -18.58
CA ARG A 584 3.44 8.16 -19.67
C ARG A 584 2.77 8.09 -21.05
N ARG A 585 3.26 8.87 -21.99
CA ARG A 585 2.94 8.82 -23.41
C ARG A 585 4.08 8.28 -24.28
N SER A 586 5.21 7.98 -23.67
CA SER A 586 6.42 7.40 -24.25
C SER A 586 7.05 6.46 -23.22
N LEU A 587 7.77 5.44 -23.67
CA LEU A 587 8.55 4.55 -22.83
C LEU A 587 9.96 5.13 -22.54
N LEU A 588 10.42 6.07 -23.36
CA LEU A 588 11.79 6.62 -23.29
C LEU A 588 12.11 7.32 -21.97
N PRO A 589 11.19 8.07 -21.30
CA PRO A 589 11.49 8.65 -20.00
C PRO A 589 11.91 7.60 -18.95
N GLY A 590 11.14 6.52 -18.86
CA GLY A 590 11.43 5.41 -17.94
C GLY A 590 12.76 4.72 -18.27
N LEU A 591 13.00 4.45 -19.55
CA LEU A 591 14.26 3.86 -20.01
C LEU A 591 15.48 4.75 -19.70
N VAL A 592 15.34 6.07 -19.83
CA VAL A 592 16.39 7.02 -19.47
C VAL A 592 16.74 6.92 -17.98
N GLU A 593 15.75 6.84 -17.11
CA GLU A 593 16.00 6.69 -15.66
C GLU A 593 16.63 5.33 -15.32
N VAL A 594 16.24 4.25 -16.00
CA VAL A 594 16.88 2.94 -15.86
C VAL A 594 18.32 3.00 -16.32
N LEU A 595 18.60 3.64 -17.47
CA LEU A 595 19.94 3.83 -17.99
C LEU A 595 20.81 4.61 -17.00
N LYS A 596 20.37 5.76 -16.52
CA LYS A 596 21.07 6.59 -15.52
C LYS A 596 21.42 5.81 -14.25
N ARG A 597 20.47 5.04 -13.75
CA ARG A 597 20.65 4.20 -12.55
C ARG A 597 21.76 3.15 -12.76
N ASN A 598 21.79 2.51 -13.92
CA ASN A 598 22.82 1.52 -14.23
C ASN A 598 24.19 2.16 -14.46
N LEU A 599 24.25 3.29 -15.16
CA LEU A 599 25.48 4.07 -15.32
C LEU A 599 26.08 4.51 -13.97
N SER A 600 25.22 4.94 -13.03
CA SER A 600 25.67 5.33 -11.68
C SER A 600 26.23 4.16 -10.86
N ARG A 601 25.88 2.93 -11.22
CA ARG A 601 26.40 1.69 -10.63
C ARG A 601 27.66 1.16 -11.32
N GLY A 602 28.16 1.88 -12.33
CA GLY A 602 29.40 1.56 -13.04
C GLY A 602 29.24 0.74 -14.32
N PHE A 603 28.02 0.36 -14.71
CA PHE A 603 27.78 -0.26 -16.02
C PHE A 603 27.88 0.80 -17.11
N LYS A 604 28.74 0.57 -18.11
CA LYS A 604 29.02 1.56 -19.17
C LYS A 604 28.45 1.17 -20.53
N ASN A 605 28.32 -0.12 -20.79
CA ASN A 605 27.89 -0.69 -22.05
C ASN A 605 26.51 -1.28 -21.86
N LEU A 606 25.50 -0.61 -22.37
CA LEU A 606 24.11 -0.95 -22.11
C LEU A 606 23.31 -0.91 -23.41
N ALA A 607 22.60 -2.01 -23.67
CA ALA A 607 21.55 -2.11 -24.65
C ALA A 607 20.30 -2.62 -23.93
N ILE A 608 19.35 -1.73 -23.67
CA ILE A 608 18.14 -2.02 -22.89
C ILE A 608 16.91 -1.73 -23.71
N PHE A 609 15.83 -2.46 -23.43
CA PHE A 609 14.53 -2.23 -24.06
C PHE A 609 13.38 -2.48 -23.09
N GLU A 610 12.25 -1.86 -23.36
CA GLU A 610 11.00 -2.08 -22.65
C GLU A 610 9.85 -2.27 -23.64
N SER A 611 8.91 -3.15 -23.30
CA SER A 611 7.62 -3.22 -23.94
C SER A 611 6.53 -2.86 -22.94
N GLY A 612 5.73 -1.86 -23.28
CA GLY A 612 4.71 -1.35 -22.36
C GLY A 612 3.59 -0.61 -23.08
N HIS A 613 2.56 -0.27 -22.31
CA HIS A 613 1.50 0.60 -22.80
C HIS A 613 1.86 2.07 -22.55
N VAL A 614 1.43 2.92 -23.48
CA VAL A 614 1.39 4.37 -23.31
C VAL A 614 -0.08 4.82 -23.25
N PHE A 615 -0.33 5.98 -22.65
CA PHE A 615 -1.68 6.41 -22.33
C PHE A 615 -2.01 7.71 -23.08
N ILE A 616 -2.85 7.59 -24.11
CA ILE A 616 -3.23 8.71 -24.95
C ILE A 616 -4.67 9.12 -24.63
N PRO A 617 -4.89 10.31 -24.04
CA PRO A 617 -6.23 10.75 -23.70
C PRO A 617 -7.09 10.92 -24.95
N GLY A 618 -8.37 10.52 -24.84
CA GLY A 618 -9.40 10.80 -25.81
C GLY A 618 -10.04 12.17 -25.55
N GLU A 619 -11.12 12.46 -26.26
CA GLU A 619 -11.93 13.66 -26.04
C GLU A 619 -12.62 13.67 -24.67
N LYS A 620 -12.94 12.47 -24.14
CA LYS A 620 -13.54 12.24 -22.83
C LYS A 620 -12.56 11.46 -21.94
N LEU A 621 -12.43 11.87 -20.68
CA LEU A 621 -11.71 11.13 -19.63
C LEU A 621 -12.66 10.79 -18.49
N GLY A 622 -12.76 9.50 -18.16
CA GLY A 622 -13.66 9.00 -17.14
C GLY A 622 -15.13 9.03 -17.54
N SER A 623 -15.98 8.59 -16.63
CA SER A 623 -17.43 8.65 -16.75
C SER A 623 -18.03 8.87 -15.36
N ASP A 624 -19.08 9.68 -15.28
CA ASP A 624 -19.88 9.89 -14.07
C ASP A 624 -20.96 8.80 -13.90
N SER A 625 -21.08 7.89 -14.86
CA SER A 625 -22.03 6.77 -14.78
C SER A 625 -21.59 5.76 -13.73
N ILE A 626 -22.42 5.54 -12.73
CA ILE A 626 -22.25 4.48 -11.72
C ILE A 626 -23.33 3.44 -11.97
N PRO A 627 -23.01 2.30 -12.61
CA PRO A 627 -24.00 1.25 -12.84
C PRO A 627 -24.51 0.67 -11.53
N PRO A 628 -25.78 0.28 -11.44
CA PRO A 628 -26.32 -0.41 -10.27
C PRO A 628 -25.62 -1.76 -10.09
N LEU A 629 -25.41 -2.15 -8.83
CA LEU A 629 -24.81 -3.44 -8.48
C LEU A 629 -25.74 -4.60 -8.84
N GLY A 630 -25.17 -5.74 -9.22
CA GLY A 630 -25.89 -6.99 -9.47
C GLY A 630 -26.68 -7.03 -10.79
N VAL A 631 -26.61 -5.98 -11.62
CA VAL A 631 -27.28 -5.91 -12.93
C VAL A 631 -26.25 -5.56 -14.01
N ARG A 632 -26.28 -6.29 -15.14
CA ARG A 632 -25.46 -5.92 -16.28
C ARG A 632 -25.88 -4.54 -16.80
N PRO A 633 -24.94 -3.59 -16.94
CA PRO A 633 -25.22 -2.28 -17.54
C PRO A 633 -25.74 -2.41 -18.98
N SER A 634 -26.54 -1.44 -19.44
CA SER A 634 -26.96 -1.38 -20.83
C SER A 634 -25.76 -1.10 -21.77
N ASP A 635 -25.90 -1.40 -23.04
CA ASP A 635 -24.83 -1.21 -24.02
C ASP A 635 -24.46 0.28 -24.18
N GLU A 636 -25.42 1.21 -23.97
CA GLU A 636 -25.16 2.66 -23.96
C GLU A 636 -24.28 3.06 -22.77
N VAL A 637 -24.56 2.53 -21.57
CA VAL A 637 -23.76 2.78 -20.37
C VAL A 637 -22.37 2.19 -20.53
N LEU A 638 -22.26 0.98 -21.10
CA LEU A 638 -20.96 0.36 -21.39
C LEU A 638 -20.17 1.17 -22.42
N ALA A 639 -20.83 1.69 -23.47
CA ALA A 639 -20.18 2.54 -24.47
C ALA A 639 -19.69 3.87 -23.84
N ASP A 640 -20.47 4.47 -22.94
CA ASP A 640 -20.07 5.69 -22.22
C ASP A 640 -18.88 5.46 -21.28
N LEU A 641 -18.90 4.37 -20.53
CA LEU A 641 -17.79 3.97 -19.68
C LEU A 641 -16.50 3.72 -20.47
N ASN A 642 -16.62 2.99 -21.61
CA ASN A 642 -15.48 2.69 -22.47
C ASN A 642 -14.94 3.93 -23.19
N ALA A 643 -15.78 4.90 -23.55
CA ALA A 643 -15.35 6.15 -24.18
C ALA A 643 -14.47 7.00 -23.25
N GLY A 644 -14.61 6.83 -21.93
CA GLY A 644 -13.79 7.49 -20.93
C GLY A 644 -12.42 6.85 -20.69
N ILE A 645 -12.17 5.67 -21.26
CA ILE A 645 -10.87 4.97 -21.12
C ILE A 645 -9.89 5.53 -22.16
N PRO A 646 -8.67 5.95 -21.77
CA PRO A 646 -7.67 6.41 -22.71
C PRO A 646 -7.23 5.29 -23.66
N LYS A 647 -6.78 5.65 -24.86
CA LYS A 647 -6.14 4.69 -25.77
C LYS A 647 -4.84 4.21 -25.15
N GLN A 648 -4.60 2.90 -25.17
CA GLN A 648 -3.44 2.27 -24.56
C GLN A 648 -2.70 1.37 -25.58
N PRO A 649 -2.13 1.94 -26.66
CA PRO A 649 -1.37 1.14 -27.60
C PRO A 649 -0.13 0.54 -26.94
N SER A 650 0.28 -0.64 -27.41
CA SER A 650 1.51 -1.29 -27.00
C SER A 650 2.68 -0.72 -27.77
N PHE A 651 3.67 -0.21 -27.04
CA PHE A 651 4.92 0.31 -27.61
C PHE A 651 6.08 -0.61 -27.28
N ILE A 652 7.13 -0.56 -28.10
CA ILE A 652 8.45 -1.12 -27.80
C ILE A 652 9.47 0.00 -28.03
N ALA A 653 10.33 0.22 -27.01
CA ALA A 653 11.38 1.22 -27.09
C ALA A 653 12.69 0.66 -26.54
N GLY A 654 13.82 1.24 -26.95
CA GLY A 654 15.12 0.85 -26.42
C GLY A 654 16.15 1.97 -26.47
N LEU A 655 17.20 1.79 -25.66
CA LEU A 655 18.34 2.68 -25.55
C LEU A 655 19.64 1.89 -25.68
N PHE A 656 20.61 2.49 -26.36
CA PHE A 656 21.97 1.99 -26.52
C PHE A 656 22.97 3.03 -26.02
N ALA A 657 23.88 2.63 -25.14
CA ALA A 657 24.94 3.49 -24.61
C ALA A 657 26.26 2.71 -24.51
N GLY A 658 27.37 3.36 -24.83
CA GLY A 658 28.69 2.76 -24.78
C GLY A 658 29.06 1.92 -26.02
N THR A 659 29.49 0.69 -25.81
CA THR A 659 29.98 -0.22 -26.85
C THR A 659 29.22 -1.55 -26.84
N GLU A 660 29.23 -2.25 -27.98
CA GLU A 660 28.53 -3.54 -28.15
C GLU A 660 29.04 -4.66 -27.22
N HIS A 661 30.29 -4.57 -26.79
CA HIS A 661 30.86 -5.50 -25.80
C HIS A 661 31.99 -4.82 -25.03
N GLU A 662 32.43 -5.43 -23.95
CA GLU A 662 33.62 -5.00 -23.22
C GLU A 662 34.90 -5.11 -24.05
N VAL A 663 35.92 -4.32 -23.67
CA VAL A 663 37.25 -4.40 -24.31
C VAL A 663 37.82 -5.79 -24.07
N MET A 664 38.12 -6.50 -25.15
CA MET A 664 38.74 -7.81 -25.12
C MET A 664 40.09 -7.83 -25.80
N PRO A 665 41.03 -8.69 -25.38
CA PRO A 665 42.31 -8.83 -26.05
C PRO A 665 42.14 -9.20 -27.52
N GLY A 666 42.71 -8.38 -28.42
CA GLY A 666 42.66 -8.62 -29.87
C GLY A 666 41.41 -8.14 -30.59
N ALA A 667 40.42 -7.59 -29.89
CA ALA A 667 39.24 -7.00 -30.48
C ALA A 667 38.93 -5.63 -29.87
N ALA A 668 38.87 -4.59 -30.71
CA ALA A 668 38.35 -3.29 -30.28
C ALA A 668 36.81 -3.30 -30.38
N PRO A 669 36.11 -2.97 -29.31
CA PRO A 669 34.66 -2.90 -29.36
C PRO A 669 34.19 -1.74 -30.23
N ARG A 670 33.13 -1.97 -31.00
CA ARG A 670 32.46 -0.92 -31.77
C ARG A 670 31.53 -0.11 -30.85
N ALA A 671 31.58 1.20 -30.92
CA ALA A 671 30.62 2.04 -30.23
C ALA A 671 29.25 1.89 -30.90
N TYR A 672 28.19 1.90 -30.07
CA TYR A 672 26.84 1.99 -30.58
C TYR A 672 26.60 3.30 -31.35
N ASP A 673 25.78 3.21 -32.39
CA ASP A 673 25.39 4.37 -33.20
C ASP A 673 23.92 4.24 -33.68
N TRP A 674 23.48 5.21 -34.49
CA TRP A 674 22.10 5.24 -35.00
C TRP A 674 21.67 3.96 -35.77
N ARG A 675 22.63 3.19 -36.28
CA ARG A 675 22.37 1.95 -37.03
C ARG A 675 21.82 0.89 -36.07
N ASP A 676 22.33 0.79 -34.87
CA ASP A 676 21.89 -0.18 -33.86
C ASP A 676 20.41 0.04 -33.48
N ALA A 677 19.99 1.32 -33.39
CA ALA A 677 18.60 1.67 -33.13
C ALA A 677 17.70 1.29 -34.32
N LEU A 678 18.16 1.51 -35.57
CA LEU A 678 17.42 1.10 -36.78
C LEU A 678 17.36 -0.42 -36.95
N ASP A 679 18.45 -1.11 -36.65
CA ASP A 679 18.52 -2.56 -36.77
C ASP A 679 17.60 -3.24 -35.72
N ALA A 680 17.48 -2.66 -34.54
CA ALA A 680 16.49 -3.13 -33.53
C ALA A 680 15.04 -2.97 -34.04
N VAL A 681 14.73 -1.84 -34.68
CA VAL A 681 13.39 -1.64 -35.29
C VAL A 681 13.13 -2.62 -36.42
N ARG A 682 14.10 -2.85 -37.30
CA ARG A 682 14.00 -3.86 -38.37
C ARG A 682 13.82 -5.26 -37.81
N LEU A 683 14.57 -5.61 -36.80
CA LEU A 683 14.45 -6.92 -36.12
C LEU A 683 13.06 -7.14 -35.53
N ILE A 684 12.43 -6.11 -34.95
CA ILE A 684 11.05 -6.17 -34.48
C ILE A 684 10.09 -6.40 -35.65
N ALA A 685 10.24 -5.62 -36.71
CA ALA A 685 9.40 -5.69 -37.90
C ALA A 685 9.49 -7.06 -38.59
N ASP A 686 10.70 -7.59 -38.76
CA ASP A 686 10.97 -8.93 -39.33
C ASP A 686 10.37 -10.04 -38.47
N ALA A 687 10.50 -9.94 -37.13
CA ALA A 687 9.94 -10.94 -36.20
C ALA A 687 8.42 -11.07 -36.28
N VAL A 688 7.72 -10.01 -36.71
CA VAL A 688 6.26 -10.03 -36.89
C VAL A 688 5.84 -10.01 -38.35
N SER A 689 6.82 -10.01 -39.28
CA SER A 689 6.58 -9.98 -40.73
C SER A 689 5.82 -8.74 -41.19
N ALA A 690 6.11 -7.59 -40.61
CA ALA A 690 5.49 -6.33 -40.97
C ALA A 690 6.46 -5.48 -41.81
N PRO A 691 6.12 -5.13 -43.05
CA PRO A 691 6.97 -4.27 -43.85
C PRO A 691 7.03 -2.84 -43.28
N ILE A 692 8.22 -2.30 -43.23
CA ILE A 692 8.48 -0.90 -42.83
C ILE A 692 9.34 -0.19 -43.85
N THR A 693 9.17 1.12 -43.91
CA THR A 693 10.11 2.01 -44.61
C THR A 693 10.66 3.03 -43.61
N VAL A 694 11.82 3.60 -43.94
CA VAL A 694 12.44 4.64 -43.11
C VAL A 694 12.78 5.84 -43.97
N ARG A 695 12.60 7.04 -43.41
CA ARG A 695 13.02 8.29 -44.03
C ARG A 695 13.69 9.18 -42.97
N ASN A 696 14.40 10.22 -43.47
CA ASN A 696 14.93 11.23 -42.55
C ASN A 696 13.80 11.86 -41.74
N GLY A 697 13.97 11.91 -40.45
CA GLY A 697 12.98 12.40 -39.52
C GLY A 697 13.36 13.71 -38.84
N VAL A 698 12.38 14.31 -38.18
CA VAL A 698 12.55 15.47 -37.32
C VAL A 698 11.95 15.16 -35.97
N HIS A 699 12.80 15.20 -34.94
CA HIS A 699 12.38 14.97 -33.56
C HIS A 699 13.26 15.77 -32.61
N THR A 700 12.68 16.58 -31.74
CA THR A 700 13.41 17.51 -30.88
C THR A 700 14.39 16.84 -29.91
N ALA A 701 14.07 15.63 -29.47
CA ALA A 701 14.93 14.86 -28.57
C ALA A 701 16.07 14.10 -29.30
N PHE A 702 16.07 14.06 -30.64
CA PHE A 702 17.07 13.35 -31.43
C PHE A 702 17.98 14.32 -32.18
N HIS A 703 19.12 13.80 -32.61
CA HIS A 703 20.10 14.54 -33.41
C HIS A 703 19.52 14.89 -34.78
N PRO A 704 19.52 16.16 -35.22
CA PRO A 704 18.80 16.60 -36.42
C PRO A 704 19.27 15.98 -37.75
N GLY A 705 20.43 15.38 -37.79
CA GLY A 705 20.93 14.67 -38.97
C GLY A 705 21.07 13.16 -38.83
N ARG A 706 20.64 12.58 -37.68
CA ARG A 706 20.77 11.15 -37.36
C ARG A 706 19.54 10.59 -36.71
N VAL A 707 18.38 10.95 -37.19
CA VAL A 707 17.09 10.43 -36.80
C VAL A 707 16.32 9.98 -38.03
N ALA A 708 15.68 8.85 -37.93
CA ALA A 708 14.77 8.32 -38.92
C ALA A 708 13.34 8.26 -38.33
N GLU A 709 12.37 8.62 -39.16
CA GLU A 709 10.99 8.21 -38.99
C GLU A 709 10.81 6.81 -39.54
N VAL A 710 10.11 5.99 -38.79
CA VAL A 710 9.70 4.63 -39.18
C VAL A 710 8.26 4.69 -39.64
N LEU A 711 7.99 4.19 -40.84
CA LEU A 711 6.69 4.22 -41.49
C LEU A 711 6.19 2.80 -41.70
N ASP A 712 4.90 2.58 -41.55
CA ASP A 712 4.21 1.34 -41.87
C ASP A 712 4.04 1.14 -43.40
N ALA A 713 3.34 0.08 -43.77
CA ALA A 713 3.04 -0.25 -45.17
C ALA A 713 2.22 0.81 -45.90
N ASN A 714 1.49 1.67 -45.18
CA ASN A 714 0.66 2.76 -45.74
C ASN A 714 1.41 4.10 -45.76
N GLY A 715 2.64 4.15 -45.27
CA GLY A 715 3.44 5.37 -45.16
C GLY A 715 3.08 6.22 -43.95
N GLU A 716 2.31 5.67 -42.99
CA GLU A 716 1.99 6.33 -41.72
C GLU A 716 3.14 6.16 -40.74
N ARG A 717 3.42 7.22 -39.98
CA ARG A 717 4.50 7.19 -38.99
C ARG A 717 4.14 6.37 -37.77
N ILE A 718 4.94 5.35 -37.49
CA ILE A 718 4.77 4.43 -36.36
C ILE A 718 5.95 4.44 -35.38
N GLY A 719 7.02 5.20 -35.65
CA GLY A 719 8.15 5.25 -34.75
C GLY A 719 9.26 6.21 -35.14
N PHE A 720 10.26 6.25 -34.26
CA PHE A 720 11.51 6.97 -34.48
C PHE A 720 12.69 6.12 -34.05
N ALA A 721 13.85 6.27 -34.71
CA ALA A 721 15.10 5.64 -34.33
C ALA A 721 16.29 6.54 -34.69
N GLY A 722 17.30 6.61 -33.82
CA GLY A 722 18.49 7.43 -34.09
C GLY A 722 19.31 7.77 -32.86
N GLU A 723 20.24 8.70 -33.00
CA GLU A 723 21.05 9.26 -31.91
C GLU A 723 20.26 10.36 -31.18
N LEU A 724 20.35 10.42 -29.87
CA LEU A 724 19.75 11.48 -29.07
C LEU A 724 20.48 12.81 -29.27
N HIS A 725 19.79 13.91 -29.07
CA HIS A 725 20.32 15.26 -29.29
C HIS A 725 21.47 15.56 -28.29
N PRO A 726 22.64 16.06 -28.74
CA PRO A 726 23.78 16.31 -27.86
C PRO A 726 23.47 17.20 -26.63
N LYS A 727 22.64 18.23 -26.80
CA LYS A 727 22.22 19.08 -25.68
C LYS A 727 21.40 18.29 -24.65
N LEU A 728 20.49 17.43 -25.09
CA LEU A 728 19.69 16.59 -24.23
C LEU A 728 20.55 15.58 -23.48
N LEU A 729 21.57 15.00 -24.13
CA LEU A 729 22.54 14.12 -23.47
C LEU A 729 23.28 14.81 -22.32
N GLN A 730 23.68 16.08 -22.51
CA GLN A 730 24.29 16.89 -21.46
C GLN A 730 23.31 17.19 -20.30
N GLU A 731 22.08 17.61 -20.63
CA GLU A 731 21.03 17.90 -19.62
C GLU A 731 20.67 16.67 -18.80
N LEU A 732 20.58 15.51 -19.43
CA LEU A 732 20.26 14.24 -18.78
C LEU A 732 21.47 13.54 -18.17
N ASN A 733 22.69 14.07 -18.37
CA ASN A 733 23.96 13.45 -17.95
C ASN A 733 24.13 12.02 -18.49
N LEU A 734 23.85 11.85 -19.79
CA LEU A 734 24.00 10.59 -20.50
C LEU A 734 25.30 10.57 -21.33
N PRO A 735 25.86 9.38 -21.64
CA PRO A 735 27.02 9.24 -22.53
C PRO A 735 26.77 9.86 -23.90
N GLU A 736 27.82 10.38 -24.48
CA GLU A 736 27.80 10.86 -25.88
C GLU A 736 27.37 9.74 -26.82
N ARG A 737 26.59 10.10 -27.85
CA ARG A 737 26.09 9.19 -28.87
C ARG A 737 25.16 8.09 -28.37
N THR A 738 24.52 8.29 -27.21
CA THR A 738 23.41 7.42 -26.80
C THR A 738 22.34 7.40 -27.88
N CYS A 739 21.94 6.20 -28.31
CA CYS A 739 20.93 6.00 -29.35
C CYS A 739 19.63 5.48 -28.75
N ALA A 740 18.52 5.77 -29.40
CA ALA A 740 17.21 5.34 -28.98
C ALA A 740 16.34 4.91 -30.17
N PHE A 741 15.39 4.05 -29.90
CA PHE A 741 14.23 3.83 -30.77
C PHE A 741 12.96 3.79 -29.94
N GLU A 742 11.86 4.15 -30.56
CA GLU A 742 10.51 3.95 -30.01
C GLU A 742 9.55 3.64 -31.16
N LEU A 743 8.73 2.61 -30.99
CA LEU A 743 7.87 2.04 -32.02
C LEU A 743 6.49 1.74 -31.45
N ASP A 744 5.42 2.22 -32.10
CA ASP A 744 4.05 1.76 -31.88
C ASP A 744 3.92 0.33 -32.42
N PHE A 745 4.02 -0.64 -31.52
CA PHE A 745 3.92 -2.05 -31.89
C PHE A 745 2.50 -2.44 -32.34
N SER A 746 1.48 -1.84 -31.76
CA SER A 746 0.09 -2.12 -32.16
C SER A 746 -0.17 -1.67 -33.61
N ALA A 747 0.31 -0.50 -33.99
CA ALA A 747 0.21 -0.01 -35.36
C ALA A 747 1.05 -0.87 -36.33
N LEU A 748 2.29 -1.20 -35.97
CA LEU A 748 3.13 -2.11 -36.76
C LEU A 748 2.44 -3.44 -37.01
N PHE A 749 1.92 -4.08 -35.93
CA PHE A 749 1.35 -5.40 -35.99
C PHE A 749 0.07 -5.46 -36.83
N ALA A 750 -0.68 -4.36 -36.91
CA ALA A 750 -1.88 -4.25 -37.73
C ALA A 750 -1.58 -4.46 -39.22
N HIS A 751 -0.36 -4.15 -39.67
CA HIS A 751 0.08 -4.25 -41.09
C HIS A 751 0.98 -5.46 -41.38
N ARG A 752 1.01 -6.45 -40.48
CA ARG A 752 1.78 -7.67 -40.69
C ARG A 752 1.26 -8.48 -41.89
N VAL A 753 2.17 -9.17 -42.55
CA VAL A 753 1.84 -10.14 -43.57
C VAL A 753 1.42 -11.46 -42.87
N GLU A 754 0.17 -11.86 -43.03
CA GLU A 754 -0.36 -13.06 -42.37
C GLU A 754 0.16 -14.36 -43.01
N VAL A 755 0.36 -14.34 -44.31
CA VAL A 755 0.84 -15.48 -45.09
C VAL A 755 2.08 -15.09 -45.90
N HIS A 756 3.21 -15.64 -45.52
CA HIS A 756 4.45 -15.49 -46.27
C HIS A 756 4.39 -16.32 -47.52
N GLN A 757 4.53 -15.66 -48.64
CA GLN A 757 4.80 -16.36 -49.92
C GLN A 757 6.32 -16.43 -50.10
N ALA A 758 6.87 -17.60 -50.26
CA ALA A 758 8.27 -17.79 -50.55
C ALA A 758 8.61 -17.17 -51.91
N VAL A 759 9.66 -16.37 -51.95
CA VAL A 759 10.21 -15.88 -53.23
C VAL A 759 10.83 -17.10 -53.95
N PRO A 760 10.44 -17.38 -55.19
CA PRO A 760 11.03 -18.49 -55.93
C PRO A 760 12.56 -18.32 -56.05
N VAL A 761 13.28 -19.40 -55.77
CA VAL A 761 14.72 -19.42 -56.05
C VAL A 761 14.93 -19.58 -57.54
N LEU A 762 15.46 -18.50 -58.14
CA LEU A 762 15.73 -18.50 -59.60
C LEU A 762 17.04 -19.25 -59.89
N THR A 763 16.99 -20.15 -60.84
CA THR A 763 18.13 -21.05 -61.19
C THR A 763 18.97 -20.58 -62.38
N TYR A 764 18.48 -19.61 -63.15
CA TYR A 764 19.21 -19.08 -64.26
C TYR A 764 20.32 -18.13 -63.81
N PRO A 765 21.45 -18.02 -64.58
CA PRO A 765 22.50 -17.06 -64.26
C PRO A 765 22.03 -15.61 -64.23
N ALA A 766 22.54 -14.81 -63.28
CA ALA A 766 22.27 -13.40 -63.21
C ALA A 766 23.26 -12.60 -64.09
N ALA A 767 22.77 -11.47 -64.64
CA ALA A 767 23.60 -10.46 -65.25
C ALA A 767 23.77 -9.29 -64.26
N THR A 768 24.98 -8.79 -64.03
CA THR A 768 25.25 -7.67 -63.17
C THR A 768 25.69 -6.46 -63.97
N GLN A 769 25.18 -5.30 -63.64
CA GLN A 769 25.57 -4.00 -64.24
C GLN A 769 25.60 -2.89 -63.19
N ASP A 770 26.50 -1.97 -63.32
CA ASP A 770 26.65 -0.83 -62.40
C ASP A 770 26.10 0.42 -63.06
N VAL A 771 25.56 1.31 -62.23
CA VAL A 771 25.04 2.63 -62.60
C VAL A 771 25.61 3.65 -61.61
N ALA A 772 26.21 4.72 -62.11
CA ALA A 772 26.58 5.87 -61.29
C ALA A 772 25.74 7.10 -61.74
N LEU A 773 25.10 7.73 -60.77
CA LEU A 773 24.23 8.87 -60.99
C LEU A 773 24.67 10.06 -60.15
N LEU A 774 24.74 11.21 -60.82
CA LEU A 774 24.91 12.48 -60.12
C LEU A 774 23.53 13.05 -59.80
N VAL A 775 23.29 13.23 -58.49
CA VAL A 775 21.98 13.68 -57.97
C VAL A 775 22.20 14.80 -56.97
N ASP A 776 21.11 15.51 -56.63
CA ASP A 776 21.16 16.51 -55.58
C ASP A 776 21.67 15.94 -54.28
N ARG A 777 22.47 16.71 -53.56
CA ARG A 777 23.14 16.28 -52.31
C ARG A 777 22.18 15.78 -51.26
N ASP A 778 21.04 16.41 -51.15
CA ASP A 778 20.03 16.11 -50.13
C ASP A 778 19.03 15.03 -50.55
N LEU A 779 19.08 14.58 -51.84
CA LEU A 779 18.23 13.51 -52.30
C LEU A 779 18.59 12.18 -51.63
N PRO A 780 17.69 11.50 -50.93
CA PRO A 780 17.96 10.21 -50.29
C PRO A 780 18.34 9.14 -51.31
N ALA A 781 19.35 8.30 -50.98
CA ALA A 781 19.74 7.17 -51.83
C ALA A 781 18.61 6.17 -52.04
N SER A 782 17.75 6.00 -51.03
CA SER A 782 16.54 5.16 -51.12
C SER A 782 15.53 5.62 -52.16
N GLU A 783 15.42 6.93 -52.39
CA GLU A 783 14.54 7.44 -53.39
C GLU A 783 15.09 7.18 -54.79
N VAL A 784 16.40 7.33 -54.96
CA VAL A 784 17.09 6.97 -56.23
C VAL A 784 16.93 5.46 -56.47
N GLU A 785 17.13 4.61 -55.45
CA GLU A 785 16.97 3.16 -55.52
C GLU A 785 15.52 2.78 -55.93
N ARG A 786 14.51 3.42 -55.36
CA ARG A 786 13.08 3.17 -55.67
C ARG A 786 12.81 3.46 -57.17
N VAL A 787 13.29 4.60 -57.67
CA VAL A 787 13.05 4.99 -59.05
C VAL A 787 13.82 4.09 -60.04
N LEU A 788 15.06 3.70 -59.66
CA LEU A 788 15.81 2.75 -60.47
C LEU A 788 15.14 1.38 -60.52
N ARG A 789 14.59 0.92 -59.44
CA ARG A 789 13.88 -0.38 -59.33
C ARG A 789 12.61 -0.37 -60.16
N GLU A 790 11.82 0.69 -60.06
CA GLU A 790 10.60 0.86 -60.85
C GLU A 790 10.92 0.92 -62.35
N GLY A 791 11.94 1.70 -62.73
CA GLY A 791 12.34 1.83 -64.14
C GLY A 791 12.98 0.58 -64.74
N ALA A 792 13.67 -0.22 -63.93
CA ALA A 792 14.28 -1.47 -64.37
C ALA A 792 13.27 -2.58 -64.65
N GLY A 793 12.12 -2.52 -63.96
CA GLY A 793 11.03 -3.49 -64.11
C GLY A 793 11.30 -4.85 -63.52
N GLU A 794 10.54 -5.87 -63.94
CA GLU A 794 10.50 -7.22 -63.35
C GLU A 794 11.81 -8.03 -63.47
N LEU A 795 12.72 -7.63 -64.36
CA LEU A 795 14.01 -8.29 -64.53
C LEU A 795 15.01 -7.95 -63.44
N LEU A 796 14.80 -6.87 -62.69
CA LEU A 796 15.68 -6.52 -61.58
C LEU A 796 15.41 -7.39 -60.36
N GLU A 797 16.37 -8.31 -60.10
CA GLU A 797 16.37 -9.19 -58.92
C GLU A 797 16.81 -8.46 -57.67
N ASP A 798 17.88 -7.66 -57.76
CA ASP A 798 18.48 -6.97 -56.63
C ASP A 798 19.15 -5.66 -57.03
N ILE A 799 19.17 -4.68 -56.14
CA ILE A 799 19.87 -3.41 -56.32
C ILE A 799 20.54 -3.01 -55.02
N ARG A 800 21.76 -2.58 -55.06
CA ARG A 800 22.56 -2.20 -53.92
C ARG A 800 23.36 -0.95 -54.19
N VAL A 801 23.25 0.09 -53.34
CA VAL A 801 24.15 1.21 -53.31
C VAL A 801 25.50 0.72 -52.76
N PHE A 802 26.60 1.08 -53.43
CA PHE A 802 27.93 0.71 -52.97
C PHE A 802 28.93 1.89 -52.89
N ASP A 803 28.57 3.05 -53.44
CA ASP A 803 29.35 4.26 -53.27
C ASP A 803 28.46 5.52 -53.16
N ASP A 804 28.82 6.42 -52.23
CA ASP A 804 28.27 7.78 -52.08
C ASP A 804 29.47 8.74 -52.06
N TYR A 805 29.84 9.22 -53.22
CA TYR A 805 31.00 10.11 -53.41
C TYR A 805 30.62 11.57 -53.43
N ARG A 806 31.30 12.33 -52.57
CA ARG A 806 31.04 13.77 -52.36
C ARG A 806 32.36 14.53 -52.36
N GLY A 807 33.24 14.24 -53.33
CA GLY A 807 34.61 14.76 -53.36
C GLY A 807 34.91 15.63 -54.56
N THR A 808 36.24 15.78 -54.87
CA THR A 808 36.78 16.61 -55.91
C THR A 808 36.17 16.24 -57.27
N GLY A 809 35.69 17.22 -58.01
CA GLY A 809 35.10 17.05 -59.35
C GLY A 809 33.57 16.92 -59.39
N ILE A 810 32.92 17.10 -58.25
CA ILE A 810 31.45 17.18 -58.15
C ILE A 810 31.10 18.53 -57.54
N ASP A 811 29.99 19.13 -58.03
CA ASP A 811 29.42 20.37 -57.49
C ASP A 811 29.03 20.16 -56.02
N GLU A 812 29.25 21.14 -55.14
CA GLU A 812 28.94 21.06 -53.70
C GLU A 812 27.45 20.82 -53.42
N SER A 813 26.57 21.16 -54.36
CA SER A 813 25.14 20.90 -54.29
C SER A 813 24.73 19.48 -54.70
N LYS A 814 25.71 18.68 -55.24
CA LYS A 814 25.46 17.33 -55.76
C LYS A 814 26.28 16.26 -55.06
N LYS A 815 25.92 15.02 -55.29
CA LYS A 815 26.66 13.81 -54.91
C LYS A 815 26.55 12.77 -56.03
N SER A 816 27.54 11.86 -56.11
CA SER A 816 27.47 10.73 -56.99
C SER A 816 27.12 9.46 -56.21
N LEU A 817 26.01 8.82 -56.57
CA LEU A 817 25.60 7.55 -56.04
C LEU A 817 25.85 6.45 -57.05
N ALA A 818 26.52 5.37 -56.61
CA ALA A 818 26.76 4.20 -57.45
C ALA A 818 25.97 3.01 -56.95
N PHE A 819 25.26 2.36 -57.86
CA PHE A 819 24.41 1.22 -57.60
C PHE A 819 24.86 0.00 -58.42
N ALA A 820 24.91 -1.16 -57.80
CA ALA A 820 25.05 -2.45 -58.47
C ALA A 820 23.65 -3.03 -58.67
N LEU A 821 23.32 -3.28 -59.92
CA LEU A 821 22.04 -3.87 -60.33
C LEU A 821 22.25 -5.32 -60.74
N ARG A 822 21.43 -6.21 -60.24
CA ARG A 822 21.45 -7.62 -60.60
C ARG A 822 20.14 -7.99 -61.28
N PHE A 823 20.25 -8.43 -62.57
CA PHE A 823 19.12 -8.80 -63.39
C PHE A 823 19.03 -10.30 -63.54
N ARG A 824 17.82 -10.86 -63.53
CA ARG A 824 17.59 -12.26 -63.76
C ARG A 824 16.17 -12.47 -64.29
N ALA A 825 16.00 -13.37 -65.27
CA ALA A 825 14.69 -13.79 -65.70
C ALA A 825 14.30 -15.11 -65.03
N PRO A 826 13.02 -15.37 -64.78
CA PRO A 826 12.55 -16.60 -64.11
C PRO A 826 12.56 -17.81 -65.06
N ASP A 827 12.60 -17.62 -66.35
CA ASP A 827 12.34 -18.62 -67.40
C ASP A 827 13.52 -18.85 -68.34
N ARG A 828 14.58 -18.01 -68.39
CA ARG A 828 15.71 -18.07 -69.30
C ARG A 828 16.94 -17.38 -68.79
N THR A 829 18.05 -17.58 -69.40
CA THR A 829 19.26 -16.78 -69.25
C THR A 829 19.06 -15.47 -70.02
N LEU A 830 19.30 -14.32 -69.39
CA LEU A 830 19.26 -13.02 -70.01
C LEU A 830 20.43 -12.83 -71.00
N THR A 831 20.15 -12.18 -72.11
CA THR A 831 21.21 -11.67 -72.99
C THR A 831 21.80 -10.38 -72.44
N ALA A 832 23.02 -10.00 -72.83
CA ALA A 832 23.64 -8.74 -72.45
C ALA A 832 22.78 -7.54 -72.86
N ASP A 833 22.13 -7.60 -73.99
CA ASP A 833 21.28 -6.53 -74.54
C ASP A 833 20.00 -6.34 -73.68
N GLU A 834 19.38 -7.43 -73.22
CA GLU A 834 18.21 -7.34 -72.33
C GLU A 834 18.55 -6.69 -71.00
N ALA A 835 19.68 -7.10 -70.39
CA ALA A 835 20.14 -6.52 -69.14
C ALA A 835 20.51 -5.02 -69.31
N SER A 836 21.12 -4.66 -70.43
CA SER A 836 21.50 -3.30 -70.78
C SER A 836 20.23 -2.44 -71.00
N ALA A 837 19.23 -2.96 -71.70
CA ALA A 837 17.98 -2.26 -71.92
C ALA A 837 17.22 -1.97 -70.60
N ALA A 838 17.19 -2.94 -69.67
CA ALA A 838 16.59 -2.76 -68.34
C ALA A 838 17.35 -1.72 -67.52
N ARG A 839 18.70 -1.70 -67.56
CA ARG A 839 19.53 -0.69 -66.93
C ARG A 839 19.28 0.69 -67.56
N GLU A 840 19.23 0.82 -68.86
CA GLU A 840 18.96 2.07 -69.57
C GLU A 840 17.56 2.62 -69.23
N ALA A 841 16.58 1.79 -69.11
CA ALA A 841 15.24 2.17 -68.66
C ALA A 841 15.24 2.69 -67.22
N ALA A 842 16.02 2.04 -66.33
CA ALA A 842 16.16 2.48 -64.97
C ALA A 842 16.81 3.88 -64.89
N VAL A 843 17.91 4.07 -65.61
CA VAL A 843 18.61 5.36 -65.72
C VAL A 843 17.69 6.45 -66.33
N ALA A 844 16.95 6.13 -67.35
CA ALA A 844 16.02 7.04 -67.95
C ALA A 844 14.95 7.52 -67.01
N ALA A 845 14.37 6.62 -66.22
CA ALA A 845 13.43 6.94 -65.17
C ALA A 845 14.05 7.84 -64.09
N ALA A 846 15.31 7.59 -63.68
CA ALA A 846 15.97 8.43 -62.67
C ALA A 846 16.28 9.86 -63.26
N VAL A 847 16.63 9.94 -64.53
CA VAL A 847 16.82 11.25 -65.20
C VAL A 847 15.51 12.02 -65.27
N GLU A 848 14.45 11.37 -65.70
CA GLU A 848 13.14 11.99 -65.86
C GLU A 848 12.50 12.42 -64.50
N GLN A 849 12.53 11.55 -63.52
CA GLN A 849 11.81 11.79 -62.26
C GLN A 849 12.60 12.59 -61.22
N LEU A 850 13.93 12.41 -61.19
CA LEU A 850 14.78 12.97 -60.17
C LEU A 850 15.77 14.03 -60.70
N GLY A 851 15.78 14.28 -62.01
CA GLY A 851 16.76 15.17 -62.64
C GLY A 851 18.19 14.64 -62.47
N ALA A 852 18.36 13.33 -62.35
CA ALA A 852 19.65 12.72 -62.23
C ALA A 852 20.49 12.81 -63.49
N GLU A 853 21.81 12.89 -63.39
CA GLU A 853 22.72 12.85 -64.51
C GLU A 853 23.52 11.54 -64.51
N ALA A 854 23.47 10.76 -65.57
CA ALA A 854 24.28 9.56 -65.70
C ALA A 854 25.77 9.91 -65.77
N ARG A 855 26.56 9.32 -64.88
CA ARG A 855 28.02 9.49 -64.91
C ARG A 855 28.61 8.27 -65.64
N VAL A 856 29.21 8.55 -66.81
CA VAL A 856 29.85 7.51 -67.63
C VAL A 856 31.23 7.12 -67.14
#